data_cba1ed2460ceea8f9e2ab43c4425513e
#
_entry.id   cba1ed2460ceea8f9e2ab43c4425513e
#
_cell.length_a   1.000
_cell.length_b   1.000
_cell.length_c   1.000
_cell.angle_alpha   90.00
_cell.angle_beta   90.00
_cell.angle_gamma   90.00
#
_symmetry.space_group_name_H-M   'P 1'
#
loop_
_entity.id
_entity.type
_entity.pdbx_description
1 polymer ?
#
loop_
_entity_poly.entity_id
_entity_poly.type
_entity_poly.pdbx_seq_one_letter_code
_entity_poly.pdbx_strand_id
1 'polypeptide(L)'
;MQTPSVHEQNTINPFSALIQFWQDVKVVAGPYWYPTKAEGRAFSDVIRSWGMLISLVLLIVVIVGANAANSYWNRYVIDIVIEQRDLDKYNSTLWLSSLIIVGMVLLVTCLRYVRKKIILDWYKWLNNYVLEKYLSNQAYYKINFKSDIDNPDQRLSQEIEPITSIGLRFSSSLLEKSLEMGSALIILWIVSSEIAIYLVIYTIIGNLIAVYLNQAINKVNQEEIAFKADFAYCLTHVRNHAESIAFFQGEDEELNIIQRRFNNVLKTAERRLNLERGQDAFGRAYQSAISVFSMFILTPLFLQDQIDYGQINQASFACFMFSNALGELISEFGISGRFSGYVKRLAEFSDALQAASKQPENVSTIQILEEERLAFENVTLQTPNYEQVIVENLSLTVQLGEGLLIVGPSGRGKSSLLRAIAGLWNAGTGRLVRPPLKEVLFLPQRPYIILGTLRQQLLYPHTDRKMSDRELEHILQQVNLQHLLTRVDGFDTEIPWENILSLGEQQRLAFARLLITHPSFTILDEATSALDLSNESNLYQQLQSTKTTFISVGHRESLFNYHQWVLELSQESNWQLVSMPDYQLQKGIAVNPSQKEEITIDIYPKNELKIKLESATSTTIIGLSHKEFQTLTDYSLTTIRSKASQEKSVTTKDGITYRYNKDPEVLKWIRV
;
A
#
# COMPACT_ATOMS: atom_id res chain seq x y z
N MET A 1 -15.21 19.91 2.90
CA MET A 1 -14.39 19.08 3.80
C MET A 1 -14.39 19.72 5.17
N GLN A 2 -15.09 19.15 6.11
CA GLN A 2 -15.15 19.61 7.50
C GLN A 2 -13.79 19.33 8.15
N THR A 3 -13.21 20.33 8.79
CA THR A 3 -12.05 20.17 9.67
C THR A 3 -12.38 19.10 10.71
N PRO A 4 -11.50 18.10 10.94
CA PRO A 4 -11.74 17.13 12.00
C PRO A 4 -11.78 17.87 13.32
N SER A 5 -12.88 17.68 14.05
CA SER A 5 -13.07 18.15 15.41
C SER A 5 -11.91 17.66 16.27
N VAL A 6 -11.36 18.57 17.06
CA VAL A 6 -10.39 18.29 18.12
C VAL A 6 -11.02 17.22 19.02
N HIS A 7 -10.58 15.97 18.84
CA HIS A 7 -10.92 14.91 19.75
C HIS A 7 -10.43 15.29 21.15
N GLU A 8 -11.31 15.26 22.09
CA GLU A 8 -11.04 15.33 23.52
C GLU A 8 -9.78 14.50 23.83
N GLN A 9 -8.74 15.18 24.26
CA GLN A 9 -7.59 14.54 24.88
C GLN A 9 -8.09 13.92 26.19
N ASN A 10 -8.57 12.68 26.12
CA ASN A 10 -8.62 11.83 27.30
C ASN A 10 -7.22 11.87 27.91
N THR A 11 -7.09 12.35 29.12
CA THR A 11 -5.86 12.34 29.90
C THR A 11 -5.49 10.88 30.15
N ILE A 12 -4.80 10.29 29.17
CA ILE A 12 -4.27 8.92 29.27
C ILE A 12 -3.28 8.96 30.43
N ASN A 13 -3.52 8.14 31.45
CA ASN A 13 -2.60 7.96 32.55
C ASN A 13 -1.21 7.62 31.99
N PRO A 14 -0.15 8.39 32.28
CA PRO A 14 1.17 8.20 31.70
C PRO A 14 1.72 6.77 31.92
N PHE A 15 1.26 6.08 32.93
CA PHE A 15 1.62 4.69 33.19
C PHE A 15 0.96 3.71 32.18
N SER A 16 -0.30 3.94 31.82
CA SER A 16 -0.98 3.13 30.82
C SER A 16 -0.39 3.32 29.41
N ALA A 17 0.02 4.56 29.08
CA ALA A 17 0.71 4.86 27.82
C ALA A 17 2.07 4.14 27.74
N LEU A 18 2.81 4.05 28.83
CA LEU A 18 4.07 3.32 28.88
C LEU A 18 3.88 1.81 28.70
N ILE A 19 2.87 1.22 29.33
CA ILE A 19 2.54 -0.21 29.17
C ILE A 19 2.18 -0.50 27.72
N GLN A 20 1.33 0.33 27.12
CA GLN A 20 0.94 0.16 25.72
C GLN A 20 2.15 0.27 24.78
N PHE A 21 3.01 1.25 24.98
CA PHE A 21 4.26 1.38 24.21
C PHE A 21 5.11 0.10 24.27
N TRP A 22 5.29 -0.51 25.44
CA TRP A 22 6.05 -1.75 25.57
C TRP A 22 5.34 -2.94 24.92
N GLN A 23 4.02 -2.96 24.92
CA GLN A 23 3.25 -3.97 24.17
C GLN A 23 3.46 -3.80 22.66
N ASP A 24 3.38 -2.57 22.15
CA ASP A 24 3.63 -2.27 20.74
C ASP A 24 5.07 -2.63 20.33
N VAL A 25 6.06 -2.31 21.16
CA VAL A 25 7.46 -2.73 20.95
C VAL A 25 7.58 -4.26 20.88
N LYS A 26 6.86 -4.97 21.76
CA LYS A 26 6.86 -6.45 21.74
C LYS A 26 6.24 -7.01 20.48
N VAL A 27 5.17 -6.41 19.96
CA VAL A 27 4.55 -6.80 18.70
C VAL A 27 5.51 -6.64 17.51
N VAL A 28 6.25 -5.52 17.47
CA VAL A 28 7.15 -5.17 16.34
C VAL A 28 8.52 -5.87 16.45
N ALA A 29 9.13 -5.87 17.64
CA ALA A 29 10.48 -6.40 17.85
C ALA A 29 10.51 -7.87 18.31
N GLY A 30 9.42 -8.34 18.94
CA GLY A 30 9.31 -9.71 19.47
C GLY A 30 9.61 -10.78 18.43
N PRO A 31 9.01 -10.74 17.23
CA PRO A 31 9.25 -11.73 16.20
C PRO A 31 10.71 -11.89 15.77
N TYR A 32 11.50 -10.83 15.86
CA TYR A 32 12.93 -10.88 15.55
C TYR A 32 13.77 -11.46 16.69
N TRP A 33 13.53 -10.99 17.93
CA TRP A 33 14.37 -11.32 19.08
C TRP A 33 13.92 -12.60 19.81
N TYR A 34 12.60 -12.87 19.83
CA TYR A 34 11.96 -13.99 20.53
C TYR A 34 10.93 -14.70 19.63
N PRO A 35 11.35 -15.24 18.47
CA PRO A 35 10.40 -15.81 17.52
C PRO A 35 9.68 -17.02 18.11
N THR A 36 8.39 -17.10 17.86
CA THR A 36 7.58 -18.29 18.07
C THR A 36 7.75 -19.25 16.89
N LYS A 37 7.42 -20.54 17.07
CA LYS A 37 7.51 -21.55 15.97
C LYS A 37 6.69 -21.15 14.72
N ALA A 38 5.67 -20.32 14.89
CA ALA A 38 4.81 -19.84 13.80
C ALA A 38 5.46 -18.74 12.93
N GLU A 39 6.53 -18.11 13.38
CA GLU A 39 7.16 -16.96 12.71
C GLU A 39 8.33 -17.34 11.79
N GLY A 40 8.65 -18.63 11.68
CA GLY A 40 9.50 -19.17 10.61
C GLY A 40 10.99 -18.80 10.65
N ARG A 41 11.50 -18.13 11.71
CA ARG A 41 12.92 -17.76 11.80
C ARG A 41 13.77 -18.96 12.25
N ALA A 42 14.85 -19.27 11.52
CA ALA A 42 15.74 -20.35 11.86
C ALA A 42 16.44 -20.10 13.22
N PHE A 43 16.58 -21.13 14.05
CA PHE A 43 17.20 -21.03 15.37
C PHE A 43 18.66 -20.55 15.29
N SER A 44 19.39 -20.93 14.25
CA SER A 44 20.75 -20.46 13.96
C SER A 44 20.83 -18.94 13.81
N ASP A 45 19.84 -18.34 13.14
CA ASP A 45 19.80 -16.88 12.90
C ASP A 45 19.49 -16.13 14.19
N VAL A 46 18.67 -16.71 15.05
CA VAL A 46 18.37 -16.14 16.38
C VAL A 46 19.62 -16.13 17.24
N ILE A 47 20.34 -17.26 17.33
CA ILE A 47 21.61 -17.36 18.08
C ILE A 47 22.62 -16.34 17.55
N ARG A 48 22.74 -16.19 16.23
CA ARG A 48 23.65 -15.21 15.61
C ARG A 48 23.30 -13.78 16.02
N SER A 49 22.00 -13.43 16.02
CA SER A 49 21.57 -12.08 16.40
C SER A 49 21.84 -11.79 17.88
N TRP A 50 21.58 -12.75 18.76
CA TRP A 50 21.92 -12.64 20.17
C TRP A 50 23.43 -12.60 20.42
N GLY A 51 24.22 -13.36 19.67
CA GLY A 51 25.68 -13.32 19.73
C GLY A 51 26.23 -11.93 19.33
N MET A 52 25.67 -11.31 18.29
CA MET A 52 26.03 -9.95 17.91
C MET A 52 25.61 -8.91 18.97
N LEU A 53 24.45 -9.08 19.61
CA LEU A 53 24.01 -8.20 20.68
C LEU A 53 24.90 -8.30 21.92
N ILE A 54 25.26 -9.52 22.33
CA ILE A 54 26.20 -9.78 23.43
C ILE A 54 27.58 -9.17 23.12
N SER A 55 28.07 -9.32 21.89
CA SER A 55 29.32 -8.69 21.48
C SER A 55 29.27 -7.17 21.52
N LEU A 56 28.13 -6.57 21.17
CA LEU A 56 27.90 -5.13 21.28
C LEU A 56 27.95 -4.67 22.75
N VAL A 57 27.27 -5.35 23.65
CA VAL A 57 27.27 -5.05 25.10
C VAL A 57 28.68 -5.18 25.67
N LEU A 58 29.40 -6.26 25.31
CA LEU A 58 30.79 -6.45 25.75
C LEU A 58 31.70 -5.31 25.27
N LEU A 59 31.58 -4.89 23.98
CA LEU A 59 32.35 -3.77 23.47
C LEU A 59 32.04 -2.47 24.19
N ILE A 60 30.78 -2.21 24.53
CA ILE A 60 30.39 -1.02 25.32
C ILE A 60 31.09 -1.06 26.68
N VAL A 61 31.03 -2.18 27.40
CA VAL A 61 31.66 -2.32 28.72
C VAL A 61 33.19 -2.13 28.62
N VAL A 62 33.82 -2.74 27.61
CA VAL A 62 35.27 -2.58 27.37
C VAL A 62 35.63 -1.12 27.07
N ILE A 63 34.87 -0.42 26.24
CA ILE A 63 35.13 0.98 25.90
C ILE A 63 34.97 1.88 27.14
N VAL A 64 33.92 1.70 27.92
CA VAL A 64 33.70 2.48 29.15
C VAL A 64 34.82 2.21 30.16
N GLY A 65 35.23 0.95 30.34
CA GLY A 65 36.35 0.57 31.18
C GLY A 65 37.69 1.16 30.69
N ALA A 66 37.89 1.13 29.38
CA ALA A 66 39.10 1.74 28.76
C ALA A 66 39.12 3.28 28.90
N ASN A 67 37.99 3.96 28.80
CA ASN A 67 37.85 5.40 29.06
C ASN A 67 38.17 5.72 30.52
N ALA A 68 37.68 4.95 31.45
CA ALA A 68 37.98 5.08 32.87
C ALA A 68 39.48 4.86 33.15
N ALA A 69 40.06 3.78 32.60
CA ALA A 69 41.52 3.50 32.70
C ALA A 69 42.36 4.61 32.08
N ASN A 70 41.92 5.17 30.95
CA ASN A 70 42.60 6.29 30.29
C ASN A 70 42.58 7.58 31.15
N SER A 71 41.56 7.78 31.97
CA SER A 71 41.50 8.88 32.92
C SER A 71 42.60 8.77 33.99
N TYR A 72 42.87 7.57 34.54
CA TYR A 72 43.98 7.32 35.45
C TYR A 72 45.35 7.40 34.77
N TRP A 73 45.42 6.93 33.50
CA TRP A 73 46.64 7.05 32.71
C TRP A 73 47.01 8.52 32.44
N ASN A 74 46.04 9.36 32.07
CA ASN A 74 46.27 10.78 31.86
C ASN A 74 46.73 11.48 33.13
N ARG A 75 46.18 11.15 34.29
CA ARG A 75 46.66 11.61 35.58
C ARG A 75 48.14 11.25 35.76
N TYR A 76 48.51 9.98 35.58
CA TYR A 76 49.89 9.50 35.71
C TYR A 76 50.85 10.25 34.80
N VAL A 77 50.50 10.51 33.52
CA VAL A 77 51.33 11.29 32.61
C VAL A 77 51.53 12.72 33.09
N ILE A 78 50.47 13.35 33.62
CA ILE A 78 50.53 14.72 34.16
C ILE A 78 51.45 14.78 35.41
N ASP A 79 51.34 13.81 36.29
CA ASP A 79 52.16 13.73 37.49
C ASP A 79 53.68 13.59 37.16
N ILE A 80 54.01 12.81 36.11
CA ILE A 80 55.39 12.73 35.57
C ILE A 80 55.90 14.09 35.11
N VAL A 81 55.08 14.83 34.39
CA VAL A 81 55.49 16.15 33.82
C VAL A 81 55.66 17.18 34.91
N ILE A 82 54.74 17.23 35.87
CA ILE A 82 54.69 18.32 36.89
C ILE A 82 55.59 18.02 38.08
N GLU A 83 55.51 16.80 38.65
CA GLU A 83 56.20 16.44 39.88
C GLU A 83 57.59 15.89 39.61
N GLN A 84 57.72 14.92 38.68
CA GLN A 84 58.99 14.22 38.47
C GLN A 84 59.90 14.97 37.49
N ARG A 85 59.34 15.75 36.52
CA ARG A 85 60.09 16.51 35.48
C ARG A 85 61.07 15.63 34.70
N ASP A 86 60.75 14.32 34.52
CA ASP A 86 61.62 13.32 33.87
C ASP A 86 61.27 13.21 32.39
N LEU A 87 62.16 13.69 31.53
CA LEU A 87 61.97 13.74 30.08
C LEU A 87 62.00 12.35 29.45
N ASP A 88 62.78 11.41 29.94
CA ASP A 88 62.91 10.07 29.39
C ASP A 88 61.67 9.25 29.68
N LYS A 89 61.14 9.33 30.88
CA LYS A 89 59.86 8.73 31.23
C LYS A 89 58.69 9.36 30.43
N TYR A 90 58.70 10.67 30.26
CA TYR A 90 57.69 11.36 29.47
C TYR A 90 57.68 10.88 28.02
N ASN A 91 58.83 10.76 27.36
CA ASN A 91 58.93 10.27 25.99
C ASN A 91 58.42 8.82 25.86
N SER A 92 58.72 7.94 26.82
CA SER A 92 58.22 6.58 26.81
C SER A 92 56.68 6.50 27.02
N THR A 93 56.13 7.36 27.90
CA THR A 93 54.68 7.45 28.12
C THR A 93 53.93 8.04 26.94
N LEU A 94 54.56 8.93 26.14
CA LEU A 94 53.98 9.44 24.90
C LEU A 94 53.72 8.34 23.87
N TRP A 95 54.70 7.44 23.67
CA TRP A 95 54.55 6.31 22.75
C TRP A 95 53.42 5.38 23.20
N LEU A 96 53.33 5.10 24.51
CA LEU A 96 52.26 4.25 25.04
C LEU A 96 50.90 4.93 24.96
N SER A 97 50.82 6.24 25.20
CA SER A 97 49.58 7.03 25.01
C SER A 97 49.12 7.01 23.54
N SER A 98 50.03 7.10 22.59
CA SER A 98 49.71 7.00 21.16
C SER A 98 49.16 5.62 20.82
N LEU A 99 49.69 4.55 21.38
CA LEU A 99 49.18 3.18 21.19
C LEU A 99 47.77 3.01 21.81
N ILE A 100 47.56 3.57 22.99
CA ILE A 100 46.25 3.57 23.64
C ILE A 100 45.19 4.29 22.77
N ILE A 101 45.53 5.46 22.20
CA ILE A 101 44.63 6.20 21.31
C ILE A 101 44.27 5.37 20.07
N VAL A 102 45.26 4.73 19.43
CA VAL A 102 45.01 3.86 18.26
C VAL A 102 44.11 2.69 18.66
N GLY A 103 44.36 2.07 19.80
CA GLY A 103 43.50 0.98 20.31
C GLY A 103 42.07 1.43 20.56
N MET A 104 41.89 2.63 21.15
CA MET A 104 40.55 3.21 21.38
C MET A 104 39.80 3.51 20.08
N VAL A 105 40.51 4.07 19.07
CA VAL A 105 39.90 4.31 17.74
C VAL A 105 39.42 3.01 17.12
N LEU A 106 40.22 1.94 17.20
CA LEU A 106 39.83 0.62 16.68
C LEU A 106 38.61 0.05 17.42
N LEU A 107 38.58 0.13 18.76
CA LEU A 107 37.45 -0.33 19.57
C LEU A 107 36.14 0.41 19.24
N VAL A 108 36.22 1.75 19.16
CA VAL A 108 35.02 2.57 18.80
C VAL A 108 34.56 2.28 17.37
N THR A 109 35.50 2.07 16.44
CA THR A 109 35.16 1.70 15.06
C THR A 109 34.48 0.34 15.00
N CYS A 110 34.99 -0.64 15.75
CA CYS A 110 34.41 -1.96 15.87
C CYS A 110 33.00 -1.91 16.48
N LEU A 111 32.79 -1.13 17.54
CA LEU A 111 31.48 -0.91 18.15
C LEU A 111 30.48 -0.35 17.14
N ARG A 112 30.88 0.69 16.41
CA ARG A 112 30.01 1.31 15.38
C ARG A 112 29.68 0.33 14.26
N TYR A 113 30.64 -0.49 13.84
CA TYR A 113 30.43 -1.50 12.82
C TYR A 113 29.44 -2.57 13.28
N VAL A 114 29.64 -3.14 14.47
CA VAL A 114 28.74 -4.18 15.04
C VAL A 114 27.33 -3.62 15.21
N ARG A 115 27.18 -2.41 15.77
CA ARG A 115 25.86 -1.73 15.90
C ARG A 115 25.15 -1.59 14.57
N LYS A 116 25.83 -1.07 13.54
CA LYS A 116 25.25 -0.91 12.20
C LYS A 116 24.92 -2.25 11.55
N LYS A 117 25.73 -3.29 11.80
CA LYS A 117 25.47 -4.63 11.27
C LYS A 117 24.19 -5.24 11.84
N ILE A 118 23.96 -5.09 13.14
CA ILE A 118 22.73 -5.55 13.80
C ILE A 118 21.51 -4.80 13.26
N ILE A 119 21.62 -3.46 13.13
CA ILE A 119 20.53 -2.63 12.56
C ILE A 119 20.16 -3.12 11.17
N LEU A 120 21.13 -3.34 10.31
CA LEU A 120 20.91 -3.77 8.92
C LEU A 120 20.28 -5.18 8.85
N ASP A 121 20.75 -6.11 9.70
CA ASP A 121 20.21 -7.47 9.75
C ASP A 121 18.75 -7.47 10.25
N TRP A 122 18.47 -6.70 11.29
CA TRP A 122 17.11 -6.55 11.82
C TRP A 122 16.19 -5.84 10.81
N TYR A 123 16.64 -4.74 10.18
CA TYR A 123 15.88 -4.03 9.14
C TYR A 123 15.52 -4.95 7.97
N LYS A 124 16.51 -5.67 7.42
CA LYS A 124 16.31 -6.62 6.32
C LYS A 124 15.25 -7.67 6.68
N TRP A 125 15.37 -8.25 7.86
CA TRP A 125 14.43 -9.28 8.30
C TRP A 125 13.03 -8.73 8.52
N LEU A 126 12.90 -7.60 9.23
CA LEU A 126 11.59 -6.99 9.56
C LEU A 126 10.87 -6.54 8.30
N ASN A 127 11.59 -5.93 7.36
CA ASN A 127 11.02 -5.51 6.08
C ASN A 127 10.46 -6.72 5.31
N ASN A 128 11.23 -7.79 5.17
CA ASN A 128 10.78 -8.99 4.48
C ASN A 128 9.57 -9.64 5.18
N TYR A 129 9.61 -9.71 6.50
CA TYR A 129 8.54 -10.30 7.32
C TYR A 129 7.22 -9.55 7.17
N VAL A 130 7.24 -8.22 7.23
CA VAL A 130 6.03 -7.40 7.08
C VAL A 130 5.54 -7.41 5.63
N LEU A 131 6.46 -7.36 4.66
CA LEU A 131 6.14 -7.42 3.23
C LEU A 131 5.49 -8.77 2.84
N GLU A 132 6.01 -9.88 3.35
CA GLU A 132 5.42 -11.20 3.13
C GLU A 132 4.01 -11.31 3.72
N LYS A 133 3.80 -10.81 4.93
CA LYS A 133 2.46 -10.73 5.54
C LYS A 133 1.51 -9.82 4.75
N TYR A 134 1.99 -8.69 4.26
CA TYR A 134 1.20 -7.74 3.48
C TYR A 134 0.72 -8.35 2.17
N LEU A 135 1.59 -9.11 1.47
CA LEU A 135 1.25 -9.75 0.20
C LEU A 135 0.53 -11.10 0.38
N SER A 136 0.61 -11.74 1.55
CA SER A 136 -0.05 -13.01 1.81
C SER A 136 -1.56 -12.86 1.96
N ASN A 137 -2.33 -13.90 1.56
CA ASN A 137 -3.78 -14.00 1.74
C ASN A 137 -4.57 -12.75 1.26
N GLN A 138 -4.04 -12.02 0.29
CA GLN A 138 -4.64 -10.77 -0.24
C GLN A 138 -4.84 -9.70 0.86
N ALA A 139 -3.97 -9.68 1.89
CA ALA A 139 -4.10 -8.73 3.00
C ALA A 139 -4.03 -7.27 2.52
N TYR A 140 -3.17 -6.98 1.52
CA TYR A 140 -3.07 -5.67 0.87
C TYR A 140 -4.42 -5.16 0.32
N TYR A 141 -5.24 -6.08 -0.21
CA TYR A 141 -6.56 -5.74 -0.73
C TYR A 141 -7.59 -5.54 0.40
N LYS A 142 -7.62 -6.47 1.37
CA LYS A 142 -8.58 -6.44 2.47
C LYS A 142 -8.42 -5.22 3.37
N ILE A 143 -7.18 -4.78 3.61
CA ILE A 143 -6.87 -3.57 4.39
C ILE A 143 -7.43 -2.32 3.71
N ASN A 144 -7.32 -2.18 2.39
CA ASN A 144 -7.82 -1.02 1.67
C ASN A 144 -9.35 -0.82 1.80
N PHE A 145 -10.11 -1.88 2.09
CA PHE A 145 -11.57 -1.81 2.26
C PHE A 145 -12.05 -1.70 3.71
N LYS A 146 -11.22 -2.10 4.68
CA LYS A 146 -11.57 -2.04 6.11
C LYS A 146 -10.94 -0.85 6.83
N SER A 147 -10.33 0.06 6.13
CA SER A 147 -9.22 0.80 6.66
C SER A 147 -9.55 2.04 7.48
N ASP A 148 -9.20 1.92 8.73
CA ASP A 148 -8.62 2.99 9.54
C ASP A 148 -7.08 3.09 9.33
N ILE A 149 -6.50 2.31 8.40
CA ILE A 149 -5.05 2.28 8.13
C ILE A 149 -4.73 3.18 6.94
N ASP A 150 -4.10 4.30 7.22
CA ASP A 150 -3.59 5.24 6.22
C ASP A 150 -2.22 4.79 5.65
N ASN A 151 -2.00 5.05 4.36
CA ASN A 151 -0.72 4.96 3.66
C ASN A 151 0.13 3.72 4.01
N PRO A 152 -0.30 2.48 3.67
CA PRO A 152 0.47 1.25 3.93
C PRO A 152 1.86 1.25 3.28
N ASP A 153 1.99 1.86 2.10
CA ASP A 153 3.22 2.05 1.34
C ASP A 153 4.24 2.89 2.11
N GLN A 154 3.82 3.97 2.75
CA GLN A 154 4.68 4.80 3.59
C GLN A 154 5.15 4.05 4.84
N ARG A 155 4.26 3.27 5.48
CA ARG A 155 4.62 2.46 6.65
C ARG A 155 5.71 1.43 6.31
N LEU A 156 5.60 0.77 5.15
CA LEU A 156 6.58 -0.20 4.67
C LEU A 156 7.90 0.44 4.25
N SER A 157 7.85 1.55 3.51
CA SER A 157 9.05 2.14 2.90
C SER A 157 9.83 3.09 3.81
N GLN A 158 9.16 3.75 4.78
CA GLN A 158 9.77 4.85 5.54
C GLN A 158 9.81 4.63 7.06
N GLU A 159 9.00 3.72 7.63
CA GLU A 159 8.89 3.57 9.08
C GLU A 159 9.70 2.40 9.66
N ILE A 160 9.94 1.35 8.87
CA ILE A 160 10.66 0.16 9.34
C ILE A 160 12.14 0.47 9.65
N GLU A 161 12.83 1.22 8.79
CA GLU A 161 14.23 1.59 8.99
C GLU A 161 14.43 2.44 10.27
N PRO A 162 13.68 3.53 10.50
CA PRO A 162 13.75 4.29 11.75
C PRO A 162 13.48 3.45 13.00
N ILE A 163 12.55 2.51 12.95
CA ILE A 163 12.26 1.63 14.11
C ILE A 163 13.48 0.82 14.50
N THR A 164 14.12 0.15 13.53
CA THR A 164 15.28 -0.69 13.81
C THR A 164 16.52 0.13 14.21
N SER A 165 16.76 1.27 13.53
CA SER A 165 17.92 2.11 13.76
C SER A 165 17.82 2.91 15.08
N ILE A 166 16.67 3.55 15.33
CA ILE A 166 16.47 4.33 16.56
C ILE A 166 16.35 3.39 17.77
N GLY A 167 15.62 2.28 17.63
CA GLY A 167 15.41 1.31 18.71
C GLY A 167 16.73 0.74 19.25
N LEU A 168 17.59 0.23 18.36
CA LEU A 168 18.89 -0.32 18.77
C LEU A 168 19.86 0.79 19.24
N ARG A 169 19.87 1.95 18.55
CA ARG A 169 20.69 3.07 18.94
C ARG A 169 20.32 3.57 20.31
N PHE A 170 19.04 3.84 20.56
CA PHE A 170 18.54 4.29 21.86
C PHE A 170 18.92 3.31 22.99
N SER A 171 18.62 2.01 22.81
CA SER A 171 18.92 0.99 23.82
C SER A 171 20.41 0.88 24.11
N SER A 172 21.27 0.88 23.07
CA SER A 172 22.72 0.81 23.23
C SER A 172 23.32 2.10 23.79
N SER A 173 22.80 3.29 23.39
CA SER A 173 23.23 4.57 23.95
C SER A 173 22.82 4.73 25.42
N LEU A 174 21.62 4.29 25.77
CA LEU A 174 21.16 4.29 27.17
C LEU A 174 22.10 3.47 28.06
N LEU A 175 22.48 2.26 27.63
CA LEU A 175 23.44 1.43 28.37
C LEU A 175 24.83 2.08 28.42
N GLU A 176 25.36 2.52 27.29
CA GLU A 176 26.67 3.15 27.15
C GLU A 176 26.79 4.38 28.05
N LYS A 177 25.83 5.31 27.96
CA LYS A 177 25.86 6.56 28.72
C LYS A 177 25.58 6.38 30.22
N SER A 178 24.74 5.41 30.57
CA SER A 178 24.52 5.05 31.99
C SER A 178 25.82 4.50 32.64
N LEU A 179 26.55 3.66 31.92
CA LEU A 179 27.84 3.13 32.40
C LEU A 179 28.91 4.23 32.42
N GLU A 180 28.98 5.12 31.43
CA GLU A 180 29.89 6.29 31.44
C GLU A 180 29.62 7.21 32.61
N MET A 181 28.36 7.54 32.88
CA MET A 181 27.96 8.35 34.05
C MET A 181 28.33 7.66 35.35
N GLY A 182 28.07 6.36 35.46
CA GLY A 182 28.45 5.59 36.66
C GLY A 182 29.95 5.59 36.91
N SER A 183 30.77 5.38 35.83
CA SER A 183 32.23 5.40 35.93
C SER A 183 32.78 6.78 36.28
N ALA A 184 32.21 7.86 35.72
CA ALA A 184 32.57 9.22 36.05
C ALA A 184 32.26 9.57 37.52
N LEU A 185 31.08 9.19 38.04
CA LEU A 185 30.71 9.37 39.43
C LEU A 185 31.63 8.61 40.38
N ILE A 186 32.04 7.38 40.05
CA ILE A 186 32.99 6.62 40.87
C ILE A 186 34.33 7.33 40.94
N ILE A 187 34.84 7.82 39.79
CA ILE A 187 36.11 8.60 39.74
C ILE A 187 36.01 9.86 40.61
N LEU A 188 34.91 10.61 40.48
CA LEU A 188 34.69 11.82 41.27
C LEU A 188 34.55 11.55 42.76
N TRP A 189 33.85 10.47 43.14
CA TRP A 189 33.67 10.07 44.54
C TRP A 189 35.00 9.72 45.22
N ILE A 190 35.92 9.12 44.46
CA ILE A 190 37.28 8.79 44.97
C ILE A 190 38.10 10.05 45.18
N VAL A 191 37.94 11.08 44.32
CA VAL A 191 38.70 12.36 44.47
C VAL A 191 38.06 13.24 45.53
N SER A 192 36.74 13.47 45.48
CA SER A 192 35.96 14.19 46.45
C SER A 192 34.48 13.86 46.34
N SER A 193 33.87 13.37 47.43
CA SER A 193 32.44 13.05 47.51
C SER A 193 31.56 14.30 47.35
N GLU A 194 32.01 15.46 47.85
CA GLU A 194 31.28 16.71 47.72
C GLU A 194 31.08 17.14 46.29
N ILE A 195 32.14 17.04 45.47
CA ILE A 195 32.04 17.37 44.03
C ILE A 195 31.06 16.46 43.32
N ALA A 196 31.07 15.17 43.62
CA ALA A 196 30.14 14.22 43.02
C ALA A 196 28.67 14.60 43.32
N ILE A 197 28.37 14.98 44.55
CA ILE A 197 27.02 15.38 44.97
C ILE A 197 26.60 16.70 44.29
N TYR A 198 27.46 17.72 44.31
CA TYR A 198 27.13 18.99 43.68
C TYR A 198 26.97 18.86 42.16
N LEU A 199 27.76 18.04 41.53
CA LEU A 199 27.63 17.75 40.09
C LEU A 199 26.28 17.09 39.75
N VAL A 200 25.87 16.11 40.54
CA VAL A 200 24.57 15.45 40.36
C VAL A 200 23.43 16.47 40.48
N ILE A 201 23.44 17.30 41.53
CA ILE A 201 22.41 18.34 41.74
C ILE A 201 22.40 19.34 40.57
N TYR A 202 23.59 19.86 40.20
CA TYR A 202 23.71 20.76 39.05
C TYR A 202 23.16 20.17 37.77
N THR A 203 23.48 18.90 37.53
CA THR A 203 23.06 18.20 36.31
C THR A 203 21.57 17.93 36.29
N ILE A 204 20.97 17.57 37.43
CA ILE A 204 19.51 17.40 37.53
C ILE A 204 18.79 18.72 37.19
N ILE A 205 19.23 19.84 37.74
CA ILE A 205 18.63 21.16 37.50
C ILE A 205 18.76 21.55 36.01
N GLY A 206 19.97 21.45 35.48
CA GLY A 206 20.21 21.78 34.06
C GLY A 206 19.39 20.94 33.10
N ASN A 207 19.22 19.67 33.43
CA ASN A 207 18.42 18.76 32.58
C ASN A 207 16.92 19.00 32.66
N LEU A 208 16.37 19.37 33.80
CA LEU A 208 14.98 19.79 33.92
C LEU A 208 14.70 21.00 33.01
N ILE A 209 15.62 21.97 32.98
CA ILE A 209 15.53 23.13 32.08
C ILE A 209 15.62 22.71 30.61
N ALA A 210 16.57 21.82 30.26
CA ALA A 210 16.75 21.32 28.93
C ALA A 210 15.50 20.55 28.42
N VAL A 211 14.90 19.71 29.25
CA VAL A 211 13.65 18.98 28.92
C VAL A 211 12.51 19.96 28.67
N TYR A 212 12.36 20.99 29.50
CA TYR A 212 11.34 22.02 29.29
C TYR A 212 11.50 22.76 27.95
N LEU A 213 12.73 23.17 27.62
CA LEU A 213 13.02 23.82 26.34
C LEU A 213 12.77 22.88 25.14
N ASN A 214 13.17 21.62 25.25
CA ASN A 214 12.97 20.61 24.20
C ASN A 214 11.48 20.32 23.92
N GLN A 215 10.62 20.36 24.93
CA GLN A 215 9.18 20.15 24.72
C GLN A 215 8.57 21.20 23.76
N ALA A 216 8.97 22.48 23.89
CA ALA A 216 8.51 23.55 23.02
C ALA A 216 8.98 23.33 21.57
N ILE A 217 10.24 22.94 21.38
CA ILE A 217 10.83 22.66 20.05
C ILE A 217 10.15 21.45 19.42
N ASN A 218 9.93 20.38 20.17
CA ASN A 218 9.27 19.17 19.64
C ASN A 218 7.86 19.45 19.14
N LYS A 219 7.09 20.30 19.79
CA LYS A 219 5.76 20.71 19.35
C LYS A 219 5.84 21.45 18.00
N VAL A 220 6.75 22.40 17.86
CA VAL A 220 6.95 23.15 16.61
C VAL A 220 7.47 22.26 15.49
N ASN A 221 8.34 21.30 15.79
CA ASN A 221 8.81 20.30 14.82
C ASN A 221 7.66 19.44 14.26
N GLN A 222 6.69 19.03 15.08
CA GLN A 222 5.53 18.31 14.63
C GLN A 222 4.66 19.16 13.68
N GLU A 223 4.43 20.44 14.03
CA GLU A 223 3.71 21.38 13.17
C GLU A 223 4.43 21.59 11.83
N GLU A 224 5.77 21.72 11.85
CA GLU A 224 6.57 21.88 10.62
C GLU A 224 6.51 20.66 9.71
N ILE A 225 6.57 19.45 10.28
CA ILE A 225 6.44 18.19 9.52
C ILE A 225 5.07 18.13 8.82
N ALA A 226 3.99 18.51 9.51
CA ALA A 226 2.66 18.54 8.94
C ALA A 226 2.56 19.54 7.76
N PHE A 227 3.09 20.77 7.93
CA PHE A 227 3.09 21.75 6.85
C PHE A 227 3.99 21.35 5.67
N LYS A 228 5.13 20.70 5.91
CA LYS A 228 5.97 20.14 4.85
C LYS A 228 5.25 19.04 4.05
N ALA A 229 4.51 18.18 4.74
CA ALA A 229 3.70 17.14 4.08
C ALA A 229 2.60 17.77 3.22
N ASP A 230 1.92 18.80 3.70
CA ASP A 230 0.91 19.53 2.97
C ASP A 230 1.48 20.26 1.72
N PHE A 231 2.65 20.86 1.85
CA PHE A 231 3.38 21.45 0.73
C PHE A 231 3.79 20.39 -0.32
N ALA A 232 4.34 19.27 0.11
CA ALA A 232 4.71 18.16 -0.76
C ALA A 232 3.50 17.57 -1.51
N TYR A 233 2.36 17.48 -0.83
CA TYR A 233 1.09 17.05 -1.44
C TYR A 233 0.67 18.00 -2.57
N CYS A 234 0.74 19.34 -2.38
CA CYS A 234 0.45 20.29 -3.43
C CYS A 234 1.34 20.11 -4.68
N LEU A 235 2.64 19.91 -4.49
CA LEU A 235 3.56 19.67 -5.61
C LEU A 235 3.23 18.36 -6.35
N THR A 236 2.87 17.33 -5.61
CA THR A 236 2.43 16.05 -6.20
C THR A 236 1.12 16.21 -6.95
N HIS A 237 0.19 17.04 -6.43
CA HIS A 237 -1.07 17.36 -7.09
C HIS A 237 -0.85 18.03 -8.44
N VAL A 238 0.00 19.05 -8.49
CA VAL A 238 0.38 19.72 -9.75
C VAL A 238 1.00 18.76 -10.74
N ARG A 239 1.92 17.91 -10.31
CA ARG A 239 2.54 16.90 -11.18
C ARG A 239 1.52 15.94 -11.78
N ASN A 240 0.57 15.48 -10.98
CA ASN A 240 -0.42 14.49 -11.41
C ASN A 240 -1.51 15.08 -12.31
N HIS A 241 -1.71 16.42 -12.27
CA HIS A 241 -2.72 17.13 -13.05
C HIS A 241 -2.11 18.15 -14.01
N ALA A 242 -0.83 17.98 -14.37
CA ALA A 242 -0.07 18.95 -15.16
C ALA A 242 -0.76 19.29 -16.50
N GLU A 243 -1.31 18.31 -17.20
CA GLU A 243 -2.04 18.52 -18.46
C GLU A 243 -3.31 19.36 -18.25
N SER A 244 -4.10 19.05 -17.21
CA SER A 244 -5.31 19.81 -16.90
C SER A 244 -5.00 21.26 -16.54
N ILE A 245 -3.96 21.48 -15.72
CA ILE A 245 -3.53 22.83 -15.34
C ILE A 245 -3.09 23.63 -16.57
N ALA A 246 -2.32 23.01 -17.48
CA ALA A 246 -1.88 23.63 -18.71
C ALA A 246 -3.05 23.96 -19.65
N PHE A 247 -4.07 23.10 -19.76
CA PHE A 247 -5.27 23.38 -20.54
C PHE A 247 -6.09 24.55 -19.98
N PHE A 248 -6.15 24.69 -18.65
CA PHE A 248 -6.85 25.80 -18.01
C PHE A 248 -6.00 27.06 -17.87
N GLN A 249 -4.69 27.01 -18.21
CA GLN A 249 -3.73 28.11 -18.00
C GLN A 249 -3.75 28.61 -16.54
N GLY A 250 -3.78 27.65 -15.61
CA GLY A 250 -3.98 27.90 -14.17
C GLY A 250 -2.69 28.08 -13.37
N GLU A 251 -1.53 28.31 -14.01
CA GLU A 251 -0.21 28.35 -13.39
C GLU A 251 -0.11 29.39 -12.27
N ASP A 252 -0.68 30.59 -12.48
CA ASP A 252 -0.63 31.66 -11.50
C ASP A 252 -1.41 31.33 -10.22
N GLU A 253 -2.58 30.69 -10.36
CA GLU A 253 -3.38 30.30 -9.20
C GLU A 253 -2.71 29.13 -8.44
N GLU A 254 -2.18 28.15 -9.16
CA GLU A 254 -1.43 27.06 -8.54
C GLU A 254 -0.18 27.57 -7.82
N LEU A 255 0.54 28.54 -8.40
CA LEU A 255 1.67 29.20 -7.76
C LEU A 255 1.25 29.89 -6.45
N ASN A 256 0.13 30.60 -6.45
CA ASN A 256 -0.40 31.27 -5.25
C ASN A 256 -0.76 30.25 -4.15
N ILE A 257 -1.36 29.12 -4.52
CA ILE A 257 -1.69 28.03 -3.59
C ILE A 257 -0.41 27.46 -2.99
N ILE A 258 0.58 27.12 -3.81
CA ILE A 258 1.87 26.57 -3.40
C ILE A 258 2.61 27.56 -2.47
N GLN A 259 2.69 28.83 -2.85
CA GLN A 259 3.37 29.85 -2.05
C GLN A 259 2.71 30.04 -0.67
N ARG A 260 1.39 30.02 -0.60
CA ARG A 260 0.67 30.10 0.68
C ARG A 260 1.02 28.92 1.59
N ARG A 261 1.11 27.70 1.06
CA ARG A 261 1.51 26.50 1.82
C ARG A 261 2.97 26.58 2.24
N PHE A 262 3.85 27.00 1.35
CA PHE A 262 5.27 27.19 1.64
C PHE A 262 5.50 28.28 2.72
N ASN A 263 4.75 29.35 2.69
CA ASN A 263 4.82 30.39 3.72
C ASN A 263 4.47 29.87 5.13
N ASN A 264 3.57 28.89 5.24
CA ASN A 264 3.31 28.23 6.53
C ASN A 264 4.51 27.42 7.01
N VAL A 265 5.21 26.74 6.09
CA VAL A 265 6.48 26.04 6.42
C VAL A 265 7.52 27.04 6.91
N LEU A 266 7.70 28.17 6.21
CA LEU A 266 8.67 29.22 6.57
C LEU A 266 8.39 29.81 7.95
N LYS A 267 7.15 30.22 8.23
CA LYS A 267 6.75 30.76 9.54
C LYS A 267 7.03 29.79 10.67
N THR A 268 6.78 28.51 10.47
CA THR A 268 7.02 27.49 11.48
C THR A 268 8.52 27.23 11.67
N ALA A 269 9.29 27.24 10.55
CA ALA A 269 10.74 27.13 10.61
C ALA A 269 11.40 28.31 11.32
N GLU A 270 10.93 29.55 11.10
CA GLU A 270 11.40 30.73 11.81
C GLU A 270 11.10 30.65 13.32
N ARG A 271 9.91 30.16 13.68
CA ARG A 271 9.54 29.94 15.09
C ARG A 271 10.47 28.89 15.73
N ARG A 272 10.75 27.80 15.02
CA ARG A 272 11.71 26.77 15.46
C ARG A 272 13.11 27.35 15.65
N LEU A 273 13.61 28.11 14.67
CA LEU A 273 14.94 28.74 14.72
C LEU A 273 15.11 29.65 15.97
N ASN A 274 14.06 30.40 16.33
CA ASN A 274 14.08 31.25 17.51
C ASN A 274 14.13 30.45 18.83
N LEU A 275 13.45 29.31 18.89
CA LEU A 275 13.50 28.40 20.04
C LEU A 275 14.85 27.68 20.13
N GLU A 276 15.37 27.16 19.01
CA GLU A 276 16.70 26.52 18.92
C GLU A 276 17.81 27.48 19.33
N ARG A 277 17.75 28.76 18.94
CA ARG A 277 18.71 29.77 19.40
C ARG A 277 18.75 29.89 20.93
N GLY A 278 17.59 29.86 21.58
CA GLY A 278 17.51 29.88 23.05
C GLY A 278 18.09 28.61 23.68
N GLN A 279 17.81 27.48 23.11
CA GLN A 279 18.35 26.18 23.55
C GLN A 279 19.86 26.10 23.37
N ASP A 280 20.40 26.54 22.22
CA ASP A 280 21.84 26.54 21.94
C ASP A 280 22.59 27.47 22.91
N ALA A 281 22.04 28.67 23.16
CA ALA A 281 22.61 29.60 24.16
C ALA A 281 22.66 28.99 25.54
N PHE A 282 21.54 28.37 25.99
CA PHE A 282 21.51 27.68 27.29
C PHE A 282 22.49 26.51 27.30
N GLY A 283 22.52 25.65 26.30
CA GLY A 283 23.41 24.49 26.22
C GLY A 283 24.88 24.85 26.29
N ARG A 284 25.30 25.90 25.56
CA ARG A 284 26.69 26.43 25.59
C ARG A 284 27.03 27.03 26.96
N ALA A 285 26.13 27.83 27.54
CA ALA A 285 26.32 28.41 28.86
C ALA A 285 26.42 27.31 29.94
N TYR A 286 25.52 26.33 29.90
CA TYR A 286 25.50 25.20 30.80
C TYR A 286 26.81 24.37 30.72
N GLN A 287 27.27 24.05 29.48
CA GLN A 287 28.50 23.28 29.28
C GLN A 287 29.75 24.05 29.73
N SER A 288 29.82 25.36 29.46
CA SER A 288 30.93 26.21 29.89
C SER A 288 30.95 26.36 31.44
N ALA A 289 29.79 26.45 32.08
CA ALA A 289 29.70 26.57 33.51
C ALA A 289 30.26 25.34 34.26
N ILE A 290 30.19 24.12 33.67
CA ILE A 290 30.77 22.92 34.28
C ILE A 290 32.29 23.03 34.42
N SER A 291 32.96 23.55 33.40
CA SER A 291 34.44 23.73 33.42
C SER A 291 34.84 24.72 34.52
N VAL A 292 34.09 25.82 34.66
CA VAL A 292 34.32 26.81 35.73
C VAL A 292 34.01 26.26 37.08
N PHE A 293 32.87 25.51 37.21
CA PHE A 293 32.43 24.91 38.45
C PHE A 293 33.43 23.91 39.05
N SER A 294 33.96 23.00 38.20
CA SER A 294 35.01 22.05 38.64
C SER A 294 36.25 22.75 39.14
N MET A 295 36.67 23.85 38.47
CA MET A 295 37.83 24.62 38.88
C MET A 295 37.60 25.36 40.20
N PHE A 296 36.40 25.94 40.43
CA PHE A 296 36.03 26.64 41.63
C PHE A 296 36.07 25.77 42.91
N ILE A 297 35.71 24.51 42.81
CA ILE A 297 35.65 23.57 43.94
C ILE A 297 37.02 22.88 44.13
N LEU A 298 37.73 22.53 43.04
CA LEU A 298 38.98 21.78 43.13
C LEU A 298 40.17 22.65 43.51
N THR A 299 40.22 23.92 43.06
CA THR A 299 41.33 24.80 43.31
C THR A 299 41.59 25.05 44.83
N PRO A 300 40.56 25.29 45.68
CA PRO A 300 40.81 25.43 47.13
C PRO A 300 41.38 24.16 47.78
N LEU A 301 40.94 22.96 47.34
CA LEU A 301 41.44 21.68 47.84
C LEU A 301 42.93 21.49 47.45
N PHE A 302 43.29 21.90 46.27
CA PHE A 302 44.67 21.88 45.78
C PHE A 302 45.56 22.86 46.57
N LEU A 303 45.10 24.09 46.80
CA LEU A 303 45.83 25.10 47.58
C LEU A 303 46.03 24.72 49.06
N GLN A 304 45.23 23.77 49.53
CA GLN A 304 45.32 23.18 50.89
C GLN A 304 46.14 21.86 50.89
N ASP A 305 46.81 21.51 49.80
CA ASP A 305 47.56 20.26 49.63
C ASP A 305 46.75 18.99 49.87
N GLN A 306 45.43 19.03 49.68
CA GLN A 306 44.52 17.89 49.89
C GLN A 306 44.47 17.01 48.62
N ILE A 307 44.70 17.58 47.46
CA ILE A 307 44.70 16.89 46.16
C ILE A 307 45.85 17.35 45.28
N ASP A 308 46.32 16.46 44.38
CA ASP A 308 47.38 16.73 43.42
C ASP A 308 46.81 17.40 42.16
N TYR A 309 47.64 18.05 41.38
CA TYR A 309 47.24 18.68 40.13
C TYR A 309 46.70 17.66 39.11
N GLY A 310 47.24 16.43 39.10
CA GLY A 310 46.72 15.33 38.28
C GLY A 310 45.30 14.95 38.67
N GLN A 311 44.94 15.01 40.00
CA GLN A 311 43.60 14.78 40.47
C GLN A 311 42.62 15.89 40.05
N ILE A 312 43.06 17.16 39.97
CA ILE A 312 42.21 18.26 39.44
C ILE A 312 41.84 17.96 37.98
N ASN A 313 42.81 17.58 37.17
CA ASN A 313 42.61 17.28 35.78
C ASN A 313 41.67 16.05 35.58
N GLN A 314 41.93 14.98 36.35
CA GLN A 314 41.12 13.78 36.36
C GLN A 314 39.64 14.06 36.74
N ALA A 315 39.40 14.83 37.79
CA ALA A 315 38.08 15.21 38.24
C ALA A 315 37.35 16.13 37.24
N SER A 316 38.09 17.12 36.65
CA SER A 316 37.53 17.98 35.60
C SER A 316 37.10 17.19 34.39
N PHE A 317 37.93 16.21 33.97
CA PHE A 317 37.57 15.30 32.85
C PHE A 317 36.36 14.42 33.19
N ALA A 318 36.28 13.90 34.42
CA ALA A 318 35.15 13.12 34.86
C ALA A 318 33.83 13.95 34.91
N CYS A 319 33.91 15.23 35.38
CA CYS A 319 32.77 16.15 35.30
C CYS A 319 32.30 16.38 33.84
N PHE A 320 33.26 16.59 32.93
CA PHE A 320 32.95 16.75 31.53
C PHE A 320 32.32 15.50 30.91
N MET A 321 32.88 14.30 31.18
CA MET A 321 32.30 13.02 30.74
C MET A 321 30.88 12.83 31.24
N PHE A 322 30.62 13.06 32.52
CA PHE A 322 29.30 12.91 33.09
C PHE A 322 28.28 13.84 32.42
N SER A 323 28.65 15.11 32.26
CA SER A 323 27.77 16.10 31.64
C SER A 323 27.47 15.79 30.17
N ASN A 324 28.47 15.37 29.38
CA ASN A 324 28.27 14.98 27.99
C ASN A 324 27.40 13.74 27.87
N ALA A 325 27.66 12.72 28.70
CA ALA A 325 26.86 11.49 28.67
C ALA A 325 25.39 11.77 28.96
N LEU A 326 25.12 12.65 29.92
CA LEU A 326 23.75 13.01 30.24
C LEU A 326 23.11 13.92 29.18
N GLY A 327 23.84 14.85 28.58
CA GLY A 327 23.39 15.68 27.48
C GLY A 327 23.00 14.83 26.24
N GLU A 328 23.80 13.82 25.92
CA GLU A 328 23.49 12.86 24.86
C GLU A 328 22.25 12.03 25.18
N LEU A 329 22.08 11.55 26.41
CA LEU A 329 20.86 10.84 26.83
C LEU A 329 19.61 11.68 26.63
N ILE A 330 19.65 12.96 27.03
CA ILE A 330 18.50 13.86 26.87
C ILE A 330 18.17 14.07 25.40
N SER A 331 19.19 14.24 24.56
CA SER A 331 19.01 14.33 23.12
C SER A 331 18.35 13.07 22.54
N GLU A 332 18.75 11.88 22.97
CA GLU A 332 18.16 10.61 22.55
C GLU A 332 16.69 10.48 23.03
N PHE A 333 16.37 10.94 24.24
CA PHE A 333 14.98 11.00 24.72
C PHE A 333 14.12 11.96 23.88
N GLY A 334 14.66 13.06 23.39
CA GLY A 334 13.99 13.96 22.45
C GLY A 334 13.57 13.28 21.13
N ILE A 335 14.37 12.33 20.66
CA ILE A 335 14.10 11.53 19.46
C ILE A 335 13.05 10.43 19.73
N SER A 336 12.91 9.98 20.98
CA SER A 336 12.03 8.86 21.35
C SER A 336 10.55 9.11 21.09
N GLY A 337 10.08 10.35 21.05
CA GLY A 337 8.70 10.70 20.70
C GLY A 337 8.32 10.27 19.28
N ARG A 338 9.22 10.47 18.31
CA ARG A 338 9.03 10.00 16.92
C ARG A 338 9.09 8.48 16.83
N PHE A 339 10.00 7.87 17.58
CA PHE A 339 10.13 6.41 17.67
C PHE A 339 8.84 5.75 18.17
N SER A 340 8.24 6.29 19.23
CA SER A 340 6.95 5.81 19.76
C SER A 340 5.83 5.88 18.70
N GLY A 341 5.80 6.96 17.91
CA GLY A 341 4.85 7.10 16.80
C GLY A 341 5.03 6.03 15.72
N TYR A 342 6.27 5.78 15.28
CA TYR A 342 6.56 4.74 14.28
C TYR A 342 6.23 3.33 14.80
N VAL A 343 6.59 3.02 16.05
CA VAL A 343 6.29 1.71 16.66
C VAL A 343 4.79 1.49 16.75
N LYS A 344 4.02 2.46 17.21
CA LYS A 344 2.56 2.39 17.32
C LYS A 344 1.93 2.15 15.95
N ARG A 345 2.30 2.94 14.93
CA ARG A 345 1.74 2.82 13.57
C ARG A 345 2.06 1.46 12.94
N LEU A 346 3.27 0.94 13.13
CA LEU A 346 3.65 -0.38 12.62
C LEU A 346 2.97 -1.52 13.40
N ALA A 347 2.76 -1.36 14.71
CA ALA A 347 2.00 -2.32 15.52
C ALA A 347 0.53 -2.39 15.06
N GLU A 348 -0.15 -1.24 14.92
CA GLU A 348 -1.51 -1.14 14.37
C GLU A 348 -1.60 -1.79 12.98
N PHE A 349 -0.59 -1.57 12.14
CA PHE A 349 -0.53 -2.18 10.81
C PHE A 349 -0.36 -3.71 10.89
N SER A 350 0.51 -4.20 11.78
CA SER A 350 0.70 -5.63 12.00
C SER A 350 -0.57 -6.32 12.51
N ASP A 351 -1.30 -5.66 13.41
CA ASP A 351 -2.59 -6.15 13.94
C ASP A 351 -3.66 -6.17 12.85
N ALA A 352 -3.72 -5.14 12.00
CA ALA A 352 -4.62 -5.09 10.85
C ALA A 352 -4.31 -6.20 9.83
N LEU A 353 -3.03 -6.47 9.54
CA LEU A 353 -2.60 -7.59 8.70
C LEU A 353 -3.03 -8.94 9.29
N GLN A 354 -2.89 -9.11 10.59
CA GLN A 354 -3.30 -10.33 11.28
C GLN A 354 -4.83 -10.48 11.29
N ALA A 355 -5.57 -9.39 11.50
CA ALA A 355 -7.03 -9.37 11.42
C ALA A 355 -7.53 -9.67 9.99
N ALA A 356 -6.87 -9.14 8.95
CA ALA A 356 -7.20 -9.39 7.56
C ALA A 356 -6.95 -10.86 7.13
N SER A 357 -6.04 -11.56 7.81
CA SER A 357 -5.76 -12.98 7.55
C SER A 357 -6.75 -13.94 8.24
N LYS A 358 -7.48 -13.48 9.26
CA LYS A 358 -8.50 -14.27 9.96
C LYS A 358 -9.86 -14.12 9.27
N GLN A 359 -10.60 -15.23 9.17
CA GLN A 359 -12.01 -15.14 8.78
C GLN A 359 -12.81 -14.51 9.94
N PRO A 360 -13.77 -13.62 9.63
CA PRO A 360 -14.64 -13.06 10.67
C PRO A 360 -15.46 -14.18 11.34
N GLU A 361 -15.36 -14.28 12.63
CA GLU A 361 -16.19 -15.18 13.42
C GLU A 361 -17.61 -14.60 13.52
N ASN A 362 -18.64 -15.45 13.37
CA ASN A 362 -20.07 -15.12 13.51
C ASN A 362 -20.70 -14.24 12.41
N VAL A 363 -20.17 -14.23 11.19
CA VAL A 363 -20.79 -13.52 10.06
C VAL A 363 -21.11 -14.51 8.94
N SER A 364 -22.27 -14.33 8.29
CA SER A 364 -22.66 -15.17 7.16
C SER A 364 -21.72 -14.93 5.96
N THR A 365 -21.12 -15.99 5.46
CA THR A 365 -20.23 -15.93 4.29
C THR A 365 -20.73 -16.87 3.20
N ILE A 366 -20.57 -16.43 1.95
CA ILE A 366 -20.82 -17.27 0.78
C ILE A 366 -19.84 -18.43 0.80
N GLN A 367 -20.36 -19.67 0.72
CA GLN A 367 -19.55 -20.87 0.63
C GLN A 367 -18.98 -21.01 -0.78
N ILE A 368 -17.67 -21.11 -0.91
CA ILE A 368 -17.00 -21.29 -2.21
C ILE A 368 -16.62 -22.77 -2.34
N LEU A 369 -17.07 -23.39 -3.45
CA LEU A 369 -16.68 -24.75 -3.84
C LEU A 369 -15.86 -24.69 -5.12
N GLU A 370 -14.78 -25.46 -5.21
CA GLU A 370 -13.93 -25.55 -6.40
C GLU A 370 -14.34 -26.77 -7.23
N GLU A 371 -14.94 -26.52 -8.40
CA GLU A 371 -15.32 -27.49 -9.44
C GLU A 371 -15.02 -26.90 -10.82
N GLU A 372 -15.03 -27.73 -11.87
CA GLU A 372 -14.77 -27.30 -13.25
C GLU A 372 -15.94 -26.55 -13.93
N ARG A 373 -16.82 -25.95 -13.13
CA ARG A 373 -17.97 -25.14 -13.61
C ARG A 373 -18.12 -23.87 -12.81
N LEU A 374 -18.85 -22.90 -13.36
CA LEU A 374 -19.27 -21.73 -12.61
C LEU A 374 -20.78 -21.79 -12.36
N ALA A 375 -21.17 -21.77 -11.07
CA ALA A 375 -22.58 -21.71 -10.68
C ALA A 375 -22.78 -20.87 -9.41
N PHE A 376 -23.91 -20.21 -9.37
CA PHE A 376 -24.45 -19.53 -8.20
C PHE A 376 -25.65 -20.34 -7.73
N GLU A 377 -25.64 -20.78 -6.47
CA GLU A 377 -26.70 -21.57 -5.86
C GLU A 377 -27.30 -20.78 -4.68
N ASN A 378 -28.42 -20.12 -4.91
CA ASN A 378 -29.11 -19.23 -3.95
C ASN A 378 -28.18 -18.20 -3.30
N VAL A 379 -27.33 -17.56 -4.10
CA VAL A 379 -26.35 -16.59 -3.60
C VAL A 379 -27.01 -15.24 -3.36
N THR A 380 -26.93 -14.78 -2.12
CA THR A 380 -27.22 -13.39 -1.75
C THR A 380 -25.91 -12.70 -1.44
N LEU A 381 -25.49 -11.76 -2.30
CA LEU A 381 -24.25 -11.01 -2.16
C LEU A 381 -24.50 -9.68 -1.45
N GLN A 382 -23.70 -9.38 -0.45
CA GLN A 382 -23.72 -8.12 0.30
C GLN A 382 -22.41 -7.35 0.15
N THR A 383 -22.44 -6.07 0.49
CA THR A 383 -21.20 -5.28 0.63
C THR A 383 -20.33 -5.83 1.76
N PRO A 384 -18.99 -5.64 1.74
CA PRO A 384 -18.09 -6.16 2.78
C PRO A 384 -18.39 -5.69 4.22
N ASN A 385 -19.11 -4.58 4.36
CA ASN A 385 -19.60 -4.06 5.66
C ASN A 385 -21.00 -4.57 6.03
N TYR A 386 -21.62 -5.46 5.21
CA TYR A 386 -22.95 -6.04 5.40
C TYR A 386 -24.12 -5.02 5.43
N GLU A 387 -23.91 -3.79 4.97
CA GLU A 387 -24.95 -2.74 5.01
C GLU A 387 -25.94 -2.81 3.85
N GLN A 388 -25.51 -3.30 2.68
CA GLN A 388 -26.33 -3.30 1.47
C GLN A 388 -26.34 -4.67 0.81
N VAL A 389 -27.53 -5.13 0.40
CA VAL A 389 -27.68 -6.29 -0.47
C VAL A 389 -27.52 -5.87 -1.91
N ILE A 390 -26.61 -6.53 -2.63
CA ILE A 390 -26.28 -6.24 -4.04
C ILE A 390 -27.13 -7.08 -4.98
N VAL A 391 -27.21 -8.38 -4.70
CA VAL A 391 -28.01 -9.35 -5.46
C VAL A 391 -28.62 -10.33 -4.46
N GLU A 392 -29.90 -10.69 -4.65
CA GLU A 392 -30.61 -11.59 -3.76
C GLU A 392 -30.99 -12.91 -4.46
N ASN A 393 -30.70 -14.04 -3.79
CA ASN A 393 -31.07 -15.40 -4.23
C ASN A 393 -30.66 -15.73 -5.67
N LEU A 394 -29.50 -15.26 -6.12
CA LEU A 394 -28.97 -15.53 -7.46
C LEU A 394 -28.73 -17.03 -7.65
N SER A 395 -29.38 -17.61 -8.67
CA SER A 395 -29.19 -19.01 -9.05
C SER A 395 -29.04 -19.12 -10.57
N LEU A 396 -27.84 -19.43 -11.01
CA LEU A 396 -27.52 -19.66 -12.42
C LEU A 396 -26.30 -20.58 -12.57
N THR A 397 -26.18 -21.22 -13.71
CA THR A 397 -25.00 -22.03 -14.06
C THR A 397 -24.53 -21.62 -15.46
N VAL A 398 -23.23 -21.43 -15.64
CA VAL A 398 -22.60 -21.19 -16.95
C VAL A 398 -21.91 -22.47 -17.38
N GLN A 399 -22.29 -22.98 -18.55
CA GLN A 399 -21.71 -24.19 -19.10
C GLN A 399 -20.31 -23.93 -19.71
N LEU A 400 -19.50 -24.99 -19.83
CA LEU A 400 -18.18 -24.89 -20.42
C LEU A 400 -18.27 -24.44 -21.89
N GLY A 401 -17.50 -23.42 -22.26
CA GLY A 401 -17.46 -22.85 -23.60
C GLY A 401 -18.55 -21.82 -23.89
N GLU A 402 -19.44 -21.51 -22.93
CA GLU A 402 -20.47 -20.47 -23.08
C GLU A 402 -19.94 -19.09 -22.66
N GLY A 403 -20.56 -18.05 -23.25
CA GLY A 403 -20.36 -16.65 -22.86
C GLY A 403 -21.57 -16.09 -22.12
N LEU A 404 -21.36 -15.55 -20.92
CA LEU A 404 -22.36 -14.83 -20.14
C LEU A 404 -22.05 -13.32 -20.16
N LEU A 405 -23.01 -12.50 -20.59
CA LEU A 405 -22.92 -11.04 -20.54
C LEU A 405 -23.68 -10.51 -19.32
N ILE A 406 -23.02 -9.76 -18.46
CA ILE A 406 -23.64 -9.08 -17.31
C ILE A 406 -23.90 -7.63 -17.70
N VAL A 407 -25.16 -7.23 -17.69
CA VAL A 407 -25.62 -5.88 -18.02
C VAL A 407 -26.39 -5.25 -16.85
N GLY A 408 -26.59 -3.96 -16.91
CA GLY A 408 -27.36 -3.21 -15.89
C GLY A 408 -26.77 -1.81 -15.64
N PRO A 409 -27.50 -0.91 -14.99
CA PRO A 409 -27.04 0.45 -14.72
C PRO A 409 -25.72 0.50 -13.93
N SER A 410 -25.01 1.63 -13.99
CA SER A 410 -23.82 1.83 -13.19
C SER A 410 -24.15 1.78 -11.68
N GLY A 411 -23.23 1.24 -10.88
CA GLY A 411 -23.43 1.12 -9.42
C GLY A 411 -24.32 -0.04 -8.96
N ARG A 412 -24.81 -0.90 -9.87
CA ARG A 412 -25.71 -2.05 -9.53
C ARG A 412 -24.98 -3.33 -9.15
N GLY A 413 -23.68 -3.24 -8.84
CA GLY A 413 -22.93 -4.39 -8.31
C GLY A 413 -22.37 -5.35 -9.35
N LYS A 414 -22.34 -5.00 -10.64
CA LYS A 414 -21.72 -5.84 -11.69
C LYS A 414 -20.29 -6.25 -11.31
N SER A 415 -19.42 -5.29 -11.04
CA SER A 415 -18.03 -5.57 -10.61
C SER A 415 -17.97 -6.19 -9.20
N SER A 416 -18.99 -6.01 -8.35
CA SER A 416 -19.07 -6.69 -7.05
C SER A 416 -19.31 -8.19 -7.21
N LEU A 417 -20.12 -8.58 -8.18
CA LEU A 417 -20.32 -9.99 -8.53
C LEU A 417 -19.02 -10.62 -9.02
N LEU A 418 -18.27 -9.91 -9.87
CA LEU A 418 -16.95 -10.39 -10.31
C LEU A 418 -15.96 -10.52 -9.15
N ARG A 419 -15.99 -9.60 -8.17
CA ARG A 419 -15.16 -9.70 -6.96
C ARG A 419 -15.56 -10.90 -6.09
N ALA A 420 -16.84 -11.27 -6.04
CA ALA A 420 -17.28 -12.48 -5.36
C ALA A 420 -16.72 -13.73 -6.05
N ILE A 421 -16.76 -13.81 -7.39
CA ILE A 421 -16.17 -14.92 -8.15
C ILE A 421 -14.66 -14.99 -7.90
N ALA A 422 -13.96 -13.85 -7.84
CA ALA A 422 -12.54 -13.78 -7.51
C ALA A 422 -12.21 -14.16 -6.05
N GLY A 423 -13.22 -14.38 -5.20
CA GLY A 423 -13.03 -14.64 -3.76
C GLY A 423 -12.55 -13.42 -2.97
N LEU A 424 -12.64 -12.23 -3.56
CA LEU A 424 -12.28 -10.95 -2.90
C LEU A 424 -13.40 -10.49 -1.95
N TRP A 425 -14.65 -10.80 -2.27
CA TRP A 425 -15.84 -10.52 -1.47
C TRP A 425 -16.56 -11.84 -1.17
N ASN A 426 -16.87 -12.07 0.10
CA ASN A 426 -17.54 -13.27 0.58
C ASN A 426 -18.73 -12.95 1.51
N ALA A 427 -19.07 -11.67 1.68
CA ALA A 427 -20.19 -11.25 2.53
C ALA A 427 -21.53 -11.67 1.92
N GLY A 428 -22.32 -12.42 2.65
CA GLY A 428 -23.63 -12.89 2.19
C GLY A 428 -23.92 -14.33 2.55
N THR A 429 -24.80 -14.97 1.77
CA THR A 429 -25.24 -16.37 1.98
C THR A 429 -25.27 -17.11 0.66
N GLY A 430 -25.46 -18.42 0.73
CA GLY A 430 -25.55 -19.29 -0.45
C GLY A 430 -24.21 -19.93 -0.81
N ARG A 431 -24.16 -20.52 -2.00
CA ARG A 431 -23.01 -21.29 -2.46
C ARG A 431 -22.58 -20.81 -3.85
N LEU A 432 -21.29 -20.50 -3.98
CA LEU A 432 -20.63 -20.17 -5.24
C LEU A 432 -19.71 -21.33 -5.65
N VAL A 433 -20.02 -21.96 -6.76
CA VAL A 433 -19.18 -22.99 -7.38
C VAL A 433 -18.35 -22.32 -8.47
N ARG A 434 -17.05 -22.53 -8.47
CA ARG A 434 -16.13 -21.98 -9.48
C ARG A 434 -14.89 -22.85 -9.65
N PRO A 435 -14.18 -22.76 -10.78
CA PRO A 435 -12.90 -23.43 -10.92
C PRO A 435 -11.83 -22.83 -9.96
N PRO A 436 -10.75 -23.58 -9.70
CA PRO A 436 -9.61 -23.05 -8.97
C PRO A 436 -9.13 -21.73 -9.59
N LEU A 437 -8.80 -20.72 -8.76
CA LEU A 437 -8.41 -19.37 -9.26
C LEU A 437 -7.20 -19.38 -10.21
N LYS A 438 -6.34 -20.38 -10.13
CA LYS A 438 -5.22 -20.60 -11.07
C LYS A 438 -5.67 -20.87 -12.53
N GLU A 439 -6.93 -21.29 -12.72
CA GLU A 439 -7.54 -21.59 -14.02
C GLU A 439 -8.46 -20.46 -14.51
N VAL A 440 -8.59 -19.40 -13.72
CA VAL A 440 -9.42 -18.22 -14.02
C VAL A 440 -8.52 -17.01 -14.28
N LEU A 441 -8.69 -16.37 -15.44
CA LEU A 441 -8.04 -15.10 -15.73
C LEU A 441 -9.03 -13.95 -15.59
N PHE A 442 -8.66 -12.93 -14.82
CA PHE A 442 -9.43 -11.69 -14.68
C PHE A 442 -8.80 -10.57 -15.50
N LEU A 443 -9.56 -9.97 -16.41
CA LEU A 443 -9.19 -8.80 -17.18
C LEU A 443 -10.05 -7.60 -16.73
N PRO A 444 -9.51 -6.71 -15.91
CA PRO A 444 -10.22 -5.52 -15.44
C PRO A 444 -10.28 -4.44 -16.53
N GLN A 445 -11.15 -3.46 -16.36
CA GLN A 445 -11.32 -2.30 -17.26
C GLN A 445 -10.00 -1.56 -17.49
N ARG A 446 -9.20 -1.37 -16.43
CA ARG A 446 -7.81 -0.88 -16.51
C ARG A 446 -6.88 -2.03 -16.16
N PRO A 447 -6.19 -2.60 -17.16
CA PRO A 447 -5.26 -3.69 -16.93
C PRO A 447 -4.12 -3.30 -16.02
N TYR A 448 -3.69 -4.23 -15.18
CA TYR A 448 -2.51 -4.01 -14.36
C TYR A 448 -1.24 -4.14 -15.22
N ILE A 449 -0.44 -3.09 -15.19
CA ILE A 449 0.85 -2.99 -15.86
C ILE A 449 1.93 -3.08 -14.79
N ILE A 450 2.78 -4.12 -14.87
CA ILE A 450 3.85 -4.33 -13.88
C ILE A 450 5.04 -3.42 -14.16
N LEU A 451 5.85 -3.20 -13.14
CA LEU A 451 7.18 -2.62 -13.29
C LEU A 451 8.12 -3.73 -13.78
N GLY A 452 8.65 -3.61 -15.01
CA GLY A 452 9.50 -4.64 -15.58
C GLY A 452 9.62 -4.55 -17.11
N THR A 453 10.05 -5.63 -17.73
CA THR A 453 10.31 -5.73 -19.17
C THR A 453 9.04 -6.11 -19.96
N LEU A 454 9.05 -5.95 -21.30
CA LEU A 454 7.93 -6.38 -22.14
C LEU A 454 7.66 -7.89 -22.00
N ARG A 455 8.71 -8.70 -21.91
CA ARG A 455 8.61 -10.14 -21.64
C ARG A 455 7.84 -10.41 -20.35
N GLN A 456 8.19 -9.73 -19.28
CA GLN A 456 7.51 -9.87 -18.00
C GLN A 456 6.06 -9.38 -18.07
N GLN A 457 5.78 -8.30 -18.83
CA GLN A 457 4.41 -7.84 -19.06
C GLN A 457 3.54 -8.94 -19.71
N LEU A 458 4.07 -9.61 -20.70
CA LEU A 458 3.35 -10.66 -21.42
C LEU A 458 3.15 -11.92 -20.57
N LEU A 459 4.17 -12.32 -19.81
CA LEU A 459 4.17 -13.58 -19.04
C LEU A 459 3.49 -13.46 -17.65
N TYR A 460 3.15 -12.24 -17.20
CA TYR A 460 2.50 -12.03 -15.90
C TYR A 460 1.16 -12.82 -15.79
N PRO A 461 0.88 -13.51 -14.65
CA PRO A 461 1.64 -13.55 -13.38
C PRO A 461 2.80 -14.57 -13.32
N HIS A 462 3.01 -15.39 -14.34
CA HIS A 462 4.01 -16.47 -14.38
C HIS A 462 5.26 -16.01 -15.15
N THR A 463 5.97 -15.00 -14.64
CA THR A 463 7.13 -14.37 -15.30
C THR A 463 8.36 -15.29 -15.40
N ASP A 464 8.38 -16.41 -14.69
CA ASP A 464 9.38 -17.47 -14.73
C ASP A 464 9.19 -18.44 -15.92
N ARG A 465 8.04 -18.39 -16.59
CA ARG A 465 7.76 -19.22 -17.77
C ARG A 465 8.72 -18.87 -18.93
N LYS A 466 9.30 -19.90 -19.53
CA LYS A 466 10.21 -19.73 -20.66
C LYS A 466 9.42 -19.79 -21.96
N MET A 467 9.46 -18.71 -22.73
CA MET A 467 8.94 -18.62 -24.10
C MET A 467 10.00 -17.97 -24.99
N SER A 468 10.10 -18.42 -26.23
CA SER A 468 11.02 -17.83 -27.19
C SER A 468 10.50 -16.48 -27.72
N ASP A 469 11.40 -15.63 -28.21
CA ASP A 469 11.03 -14.34 -28.79
C ASP A 469 10.06 -14.48 -29.95
N ARG A 470 10.22 -15.52 -30.79
CA ARG A 470 9.31 -15.82 -31.91
C ARG A 470 7.89 -16.13 -31.44
N GLU A 471 7.72 -16.87 -30.36
CA GLU A 471 6.40 -17.16 -29.81
C GLU A 471 5.78 -15.88 -29.25
N LEU A 472 6.53 -15.05 -28.55
CA LEU A 472 6.06 -13.78 -28.04
C LEU A 472 5.72 -12.78 -29.16
N GLU A 473 6.52 -12.72 -30.23
CA GLU A 473 6.21 -11.93 -31.44
C GLU A 473 4.91 -12.37 -32.08
N HIS A 474 4.69 -13.68 -32.20
CA HIS A 474 3.44 -14.21 -32.75
C HIS A 474 2.22 -13.79 -31.91
N ILE A 475 2.33 -13.85 -30.59
CA ILE A 475 1.27 -13.38 -29.69
C ILE A 475 1.03 -11.88 -29.88
N LEU A 476 2.08 -11.05 -29.94
CA LEU A 476 1.93 -9.62 -30.19
C LEU A 476 1.25 -9.32 -31.53
N GLN A 477 1.50 -10.12 -32.58
CA GLN A 477 0.80 -10.02 -33.86
C GLN A 477 -0.68 -10.35 -33.71
N GLN A 478 -1.04 -11.42 -33.01
CA GLN A 478 -2.44 -11.81 -32.78
C GLN A 478 -3.27 -10.71 -32.07
N VAL A 479 -2.66 -9.96 -31.18
CA VAL A 479 -3.32 -8.85 -30.48
C VAL A 479 -3.06 -7.47 -31.10
N ASN A 480 -2.48 -7.42 -32.30
CA ASN A 480 -2.17 -6.20 -33.05
C ASN A 480 -1.25 -5.22 -32.26
N LEU A 481 -0.20 -5.75 -31.61
CA LEU A 481 0.80 -5.01 -30.84
C LEU A 481 2.24 -5.18 -31.36
N GLN A 482 2.46 -5.73 -32.55
CA GLN A 482 3.79 -5.95 -33.12
C GLN A 482 4.63 -4.67 -33.21
N HIS A 483 3.99 -3.51 -33.37
CA HIS A 483 4.67 -2.21 -33.43
C HIS A 483 5.36 -1.82 -32.10
N LEU A 484 5.04 -2.46 -30.98
CA LEU A 484 5.70 -2.19 -29.71
C LEU A 484 7.19 -2.53 -29.76
N LEU A 485 7.58 -3.58 -30.46
CA LEU A 485 8.99 -3.96 -30.58
C LEU A 485 9.85 -2.91 -31.31
N THR A 486 9.23 -2.10 -32.18
CA THR A 486 9.92 -0.99 -32.85
C THR A 486 9.97 0.28 -31.99
N ARG A 487 9.10 0.40 -30.98
CA ARG A 487 9.08 1.53 -30.01
C ARG A 487 10.02 1.32 -28.84
N VAL A 488 10.37 0.06 -28.54
CA VAL A 488 11.23 -0.31 -27.43
C VAL A 488 12.34 -1.21 -27.94
N ASP A 489 13.49 -1.18 -27.31
CA ASP A 489 14.66 -1.95 -27.76
C ASP A 489 14.57 -3.42 -27.28
N GLY A 490 13.65 -4.17 -27.90
CA GLY A 490 13.45 -5.60 -27.64
C GLY A 490 12.53 -5.94 -26.46
N PHE A 491 12.55 -7.24 -26.07
CA PHE A 491 11.68 -7.77 -25.02
C PHE A 491 12.16 -7.50 -23.60
N ASP A 492 13.44 -7.27 -23.39
CA ASP A 492 14.07 -7.30 -22.07
C ASP A 492 14.47 -5.90 -21.54
N THR A 493 14.05 -4.84 -22.24
CA THR A 493 14.23 -3.46 -21.80
C THR A 493 13.16 -3.07 -20.76
N GLU A 494 13.58 -2.55 -19.62
CA GLU A 494 12.69 -2.06 -18.56
C GLU A 494 12.37 -0.58 -18.78
N ILE A 495 11.09 -0.26 -18.90
CA ILE A 495 10.59 1.10 -19.14
C ILE A 495 9.29 1.35 -18.38
N PRO A 496 8.89 2.61 -18.15
CA PRO A 496 7.63 2.96 -17.48
C PRO A 496 6.41 2.74 -18.41
N TRP A 497 6.01 1.50 -18.59
CA TRP A 497 4.97 1.06 -19.52
C TRP A 497 3.63 1.79 -19.40
N GLU A 498 3.22 2.15 -18.16
CA GLU A 498 1.97 2.89 -17.94
C GLU A 498 1.93 4.25 -18.67
N ASN A 499 3.09 4.89 -18.81
CA ASN A 499 3.21 6.19 -19.48
C ASN A 499 3.36 6.07 -21.00
N ILE A 500 3.68 4.88 -21.49
CA ILE A 500 4.00 4.64 -22.91
C ILE A 500 2.81 4.02 -23.64
N LEU A 501 2.07 3.13 -22.98
CA LEU A 501 0.95 2.41 -23.56
C LEU A 501 -0.36 3.21 -23.41
N SER A 502 -1.07 3.42 -24.51
CA SER A 502 -2.46 3.86 -24.46
C SER A 502 -3.35 2.83 -23.77
N LEU A 503 -4.50 3.22 -23.24
CA LEU A 503 -5.42 2.29 -22.58
C LEU A 503 -5.82 1.12 -23.48
N GLY A 504 -6.04 1.38 -24.79
CA GLY A 504 -6.33 0.32 -25.76
C GLY A 504 -5.16 -0.64 -25.98
N GLU A 505 -3.91 -0.16 -25.96
CA GLU A 505 -2.72 -1.04 -26.00
C GLU A 505 -2.58 -1.85 -24.74
N GLN A 506 -2.88 -1.26 -23.55
CA GLN A 506 -2.89 -1.99 -22.27
C GLN A 506 -3.95 -3.10 -22.29
N GLN A 507 -5.16 -2.84 -22.80
CA GLN A 507 -6.21 -3.85 -22.94
C GLN A 507 -5.78 -4.98 -23.87
N ARG A 508 -5.20 -4.67 -25.05
CA ARG A 508 -4.67 -5.70 -25.95
C ARG A 508 -3.52 -6.51 -25.31
N LEU A 509 -2.67 -5.87 -24.52
CA LEU A 509 -1.62 -6.56 -23.76
C LEU A 509 -2.20 -7.54 -22.73
N ALA A 510 -3.30 -7.17 -22.07
CA ALA A 510 -4.01 -8.06 -21.15
C ALA A 510 -4.60 -9.29 -21.89
N PHE A 511 -5.11 -9.10 -23.12
CA PHE A 511 -5.53 -10.21 -23.97
C PHE A 511 -4.36 -11.08 -24.43
N ALA A 512 -3.17 -10.52 -24.67
CA ALA A 512 -1.98 -11.31 -24.94
C ALA A 512 -1.66 -12.29 -23.79
N ARG A 513 -1.83 -11.85 -22.54
CA ARG A 513 -1.71 -12.72 -21.36
C ARG A 513 -2.70 -13.87 -21.38
N LEU A 514 -3.93 -13.61 -21.83
CA LEU A 514 -4.96 -14.65 -21.98
C LEU A 514 -4.52 -15.70 -23.02
N LEU A 515 -4.03 -15.27 -24.17
CA LEU A 515 -3.54 -16.17 -25.22
C LEU A 515 -2.32 -16.98 -24.80
N ILE A 516 -1.52 -16.49 -23.85
CA ILE A 516 -0.36 -17.21 -23.30
C ILE A 516 -0.78 -18.21 -22.21
N THR A 517 -1.74 -17.84 -21.38
CA THR A 517 -2.12 -18.66 -20.20
C THR A 517 -3.13 -19.76 -20.56
N HIS A 518 -3.93 -19.58 -21.61
CA HIS A 518 -5.03 -20.49 -22.02
C HIS A 518 -5.91 -20.91 -20.84
N PRO A 519 -6.53 -19.96 -20.12
CA PRO A 519 -7.35 -20.28 -18.96
C PRO A 519 -8.64 -21.00 -19.38
N SER A 520 -9.15 -21.89 -18.52
CA SER A 520 -10.47 -22.53 -18.73
C SER A 520 -11.61 -21.53 -18.61
N PHE A 521 -11.43 -20.49 -17.77
CA PHE A 521 -12.40 -19.44 -17.53
C PHE A 521 -11.75 -18.05 -17.62
N THR A 522 -12.48 -17.11 -18.22
CA THR A 522 -12.03 -15.71 -18.31
C THR A 522 -13.13 -14.76 -17.87
N ILE A 523 -12.79 -13.77 -17.07
CA ILE A 523 -13.69 -12.74 -16.59
C ILE A 523 -13.21 -11.38 -17.11
N LEU A 524 -14.09 -10.68 -17.81
CA LEU A 524 -13.82 -9.45 -18.57
C LEU A 524 -14.68 -8.31 -17.96
N ASP A 525 -14.09 -7.42 -17.17
CA ASP A 525 -14.78 -6.25 -16.63
C ASP A 525 -14.52 -5.03 -17.53
N GLU A 526 -15.41 -4.78 -18.50
CA GLU A 526 -15.28 -3.73 -19.52
C GLU A 526 -13.91 -3.74 -20.25
N ALA A 527 -13.32 -4.93 -20.40
CA ALA A 527 -11.93 -5.11 -20.81
C ALA A 527 -11.65 -4.70 -22.28
N THR A 528 -12.69 -4.36 -23.07
CA THR A 528 -12.60 -3.87 -24.44
C THR A 528 -13.11 -2.44 -24.61
N SER A 529 -13.39 -1.73 -23.51
CA SER A 529 -14.02 -0.40 -23.55
C SER A 529 -13.21 0.65 -24.32
N ALA A 530 -11.89 0.54 -24.37
CA ALA A 530 -10.99 1.44 -25.12
C ALA A 530 -10.57 0.90 -26.50
N LEU A 531 -11.15 -0.20 -26.95
CA LEU A 531 -10.87 -0.78 -28.27
C LEU A 531 -11.87 -0.31 -29.33
N ASP A 532 -11.39 -0.25 -30.57
CA ASP A 532 -12.27 -0.15 -31.73
C ASP A 532 -12.98 -1.50 -32.01
N LEU A 533 -14.03 -1.46 -32.80
CA LEU A 533 -14.86 -2.64 -33.10
C LEU A 533 -14.08 -3.76 -33.77
N SER A 534 -13.06 -3.45 -34.58
CA SER A 534 -12.27 -4.46 -35.28
C SER A 534 -11.35 -5.22 -34.33
N ASN A 535 -10.66 -4.53 -33.45
CA ASN A 535 -9.85 -5.15 -32.41
C ASN A 535 -10.71 -5.94 -31.40
N GLU A 536 -11.84 -5.38 -30.98
CA GLU A 536 -12.80 -6.07 -30.10
C GLU A 536 -13.29 -7.38 -30.75
N SER A 537 -13.73 -7.32 -31.99
CA SER A 537 -14.18 -8.51 -32.76
C SER A 537 -13.11 -9.59 -32.83
N ASN A 538 -11.89 -9.21 -33.22
CA ASN A 538 -10.76 -10.14 -33.30
C ASN A 538 -10.51 -10.87 -31.98
N LEU A 539 -10.50 -10.14 -30.86
CA LEU A 539 -10.21 -10.71 -29.55
C LEU A 539 -11.32 -11.67 -29.08
N TYR A 540 -12.61 -11.31 -29.26
CA TYR A 540 -13.70 -12.21 -28.91
C TYR A 540 -13.80 -13.44 -29.79
N GLN A 541 -13.47 -13.34 -31.10
CA GLN A 541 -13.37 -14.50 -31.99
C GLN A 541 -12.25 -15.46 -31.56
N GLN A 542 -11.11 -14.93 -31.09
CA GLN A 542 -10.04 -15.75 -30.53
C GLN A 542 -10.50 -16.48 -29.25
N LEU A 543 -11.24 -15.79 -28.35
CA LEU A 543 -11.84 -16.43 -27.18
C LEU A 543 -12.76 -17.58 -27.53
N GLN A 544 -13.65 -17.40 -28.50
CA GLN A 544 -14.56 -18.45 -28.98
C GLN A 544 -13.80 -19.62 -29.59
N SER A 545 -12.73 -19.35 -30.37
CA SER A 545 -11.91 -20.39 -30.99
C SER A 545 -11.19 -21.28 -30.00
N THR A 546 -10.82 -20.75 -28.83
CA THR A 546 -10.17 -21.49 -27.72
C THR A 546 -11.17 -22.28 -26.87
N LYS A 547 -12.49 -22.16 -27.11
CA LYS A 547 -13.56 -22.74 -26.28
C LYS A 547 -13.46 -22.36 -24.80
N THR A 548 -12.86 -21.23 -24.49
CA THR A 548 -12.79 -20.68 -23.12
C THR A 548 -14.17 -20.22 -22.69
N THR A 549 -14.61 -20.60 -21.51
CA THR A 549 -15.82 -20.04 -20.88
C THR A 549 -15.55 -18.61 -20.42
N PHE A 550 -16.40 -17.67 -20.77
CA PHE A 550 -16.12 -16.27 -20.42
C PHE A 550 -17.35 -15.53 -19.91
N ILE A 551 -17.09 -14.63 -18.96
CA ILE A 551 -18.08 -13.71 -18.40
C ILE A 551 -17.61 -12.30 -18.71
N SER A 552 -18.45 -11.54 -19.40
CA SER A 552 -18.16 -10.14 -19.70
C SER A 552 -19.14 -9.22 -18.98
N VAL A 553 -18.61 -8.11 -18.43
CA VAL A 553 -19.40 -6.94 -18.09
C VAL A 553 -19.23 -5.93 -19.21
N GLY A 554 -20.32 -5.42 -19.76
CA GLY A 554 -20.26 -4.45 -20.84
C GLY A 554 -21.62 -3.89 -21.22
N HIS A 555 -21.61 -2.81 -21.99
CA HIS A 555 -22.81 -2.11 -22.45
C HIS A 555 -22.89 -1.98 -23.99
N ARG A 556 -21.86 -2.44 -24.71
CA ARG A 556 -21.80 -2.33 -26.16
C ARG A 556 -22.64 -3.42 -26.84
N GLU A 557 -23.46 -3.06 -27.82
CA GLU A 557 -24.25 -4.00 -28.60
C GLU A 557 -23.38 -4.98 -29.41
N SER A 558 -22.14 -4.60 -29.75
CA SER A 558 -21.17 -5.48 -30.43
C SER A 558 -20.90 -6.79 -29.66
N LEU A 559 -20.97 -6.73 -28.32
CA LEU A 559 -20.76 -7.90 -27.45
C LEU A 559 -21.85 -8.95 -27.57
N PHE A 560 -23.05 -8.58 -28.00
CA PHE A 560 -24.19 -9.51 -28.16
C PHE A 560 -23.89 -10.64 -29.13
N ASN A 561 -23.00 -10.43 -30.09
CA ASN A 561 -22.64 -11.44 -31.08
C ASN A 561 -21.80 -12.61 -30.52
N TYR A 562 -21.23 -12.44 -29.32
CA TYR A 562 -20.27 -13.39 -28.74
C TYR A 562 -20.81 -14.13 -27.52
N HIS A 563 -21.96 -13.71 -26.95
CA HIS A 563 -22.52 -14.27 -25.74
C HIS A 563 -23.83 -15.02 -26.01
N GLN A 564 -24.07 -16.10 -25.28
CA GLN A 564 -25.30 -16.90 -25.34
C GLN A 564 -26.34 -16.43 -24.34
N TRP A 565 -25.88 -15.94 -23.20
CA TRP A 565 -26.71 -15.55 -22.06
C TRP A 565 -26.47 -14.13 -21.61
N VAL A 566 -27.52 -13.49 -21.10
CA VAL A 566 -27.49 -12.16 -20.49
C VAL A 566 -28.02 -12.26 -19.07
N LEU A 567 -27.23 -11.84 -18.12
CA LEU A 567 -27.63 -11.57 -16.75
C LEU A 567 -27.89 -10.06 -16.61
N GLU A 568 -29.13 -9.65 -16.57
CA GLU A 568 -29.51 -8.27 -16.36
C GLU A 568 -29.72 -8.02 -14.87
N LEU A 569 -28.91 -7.10 -14.29
CA LEU A 569 -29.07 -6.61 -12.91
C LEU A 569 -29.94 -5.37 -12.92
N SER A 570 -31.06 -5.41 -12.19
CA SER A 570 -32.04 -4.33 -12.14
C SER A 570 -32.00 -3.58 -10.80
N GLN A 571 -32.96 -2.71 -10.56
CA GLN A 571 -33.14 -2.02 -9.26
C GLN A 571 -33.58 -3.00 -8.19
N GLU A 572 -33.41 -2.66 -6.90
CA GLU A 572 -33.85 -3.44 -5.73
C GLU A 572 -33.23 -4.84 -5.60
N SER A 573 -31.97 -5.01 -5.99
CA SER A 573 -31.21 -6.28 -5.91
C SER A 573 -31.81 -7.44 -6.74
N ASN A 574 -32.71 -7.16 -7.67
CA ASN A 574 -33.33 -8.12 -8.59
C ASN A 574 -32.41 -8.41 -9.77
N TRP A 575 -32.58 -9.60 -10.33
CA TRP A 575 -31.82 -10.05 -11.50
C TRP A 575 -32.73 -10.87 -12.44
N GLN A 576 -32.34 -10.90 -13.71
CA GLN A 576 -32.99 -11.73 -14.72
C GLN A 576 -31.94 -12.38 -15.63
N LEU A 577 -32.08 -13.70 -15.83
CA LEU A 577 -31.27 -14.42 -16.81
C LEU A 577 -32.12 -14.65 -18.05
N VAL A 578 -31.60 -14.19 -19.21
CA VAL A 578 -32.33 -14.24 -20.48
C VAL A 578 -31.39 -14.76 -21.55
N SER A 579 -31.92 -15.53 -22.53
CA SER A 579 -31.11 -15.87 -23.71
C SER A 579 -30.78 -14.61 -24.52
N MET A 580 -29.64 -14.59 -25.20
CA MET A 580 -29.26 -13.41 -26.00
C MET A 580 -30.29 -13.05 -27.07
N PRO A 581 -30.87 -14.00 -27.83
CA PRO A 581 -31.92 -13.67 -28.79
C PRO A 581 -33.15 -13.01 -28.16
N ASP A 582 -33.61 -13.53 -27.01
CA ASP A 582 -34.77 -12.96 -26.31
C ASP A 582 -34.45 -11.55 -25.76
N TYR A 583 -33.26 -11.34 -25.24
CA TYR A 583 -32.81 -10.03 -24.78
C TYR A 583 -32.77 -8.99 -25.91
N GLN A 584 -32.25 -9.39 -27.11
CA GLN A 584 -32.25 -8.53 -28.30
C GLN A 584 -33.67 -8.16 -28.71
N LEU A 585 -34.61 -9.14 -28.70
CA LEU A 585 -36.02 -8.89 -29.01
C LEU A 585 -36.68 -7.93 -28.00
N GLN A 586 -36.41 -8.10 -26.72
CA GLN A 586 -36.93 -7.20 -25.67
C GLN A 586 -36.44 -5.76 -25.83
N LYS A 587 -35.18 -5.59 -26.30
CA LYS A 587 -34.57 -4.26 -26.52
C LYS A 587 -34.87 -3.69 -27.93
N GLY A 588 -35.57 -4.41 -28.80
CA GLY A 588 -35.87 -3.98 -30.18
C GLY A 588 -34.68 -3.99 -31.12
N ILE A 589 -33.66 -4.80 -30.82
CA ILE A 589 -32.42 -4.92 -31.59
C ILE A 589 -32.56 -6.08 -32.58
N ALA A 590 -32.07 -5.91 -33.82
CA ALA A 590 -32.16 -6.96 -34.84
C ALA A 590 -31.35 -8.21 -34.46
N VAL A 591 -32.00 -9.36 -34.42
CA VAL A 591 -31.38 -10.65 -34.08
C VAL A 591 -30.57 -11.18 -35.25
N ASN A 592 -29.33 -11.58 -35.05
CA ASN A 592 -28.46 -12.17 -36.04
C ASN A 592 -28.90 -13.63 -36.31
N PRO A 593 -29.16 -14.06 -37.57
CA PRO A 593 -29.79 -15.38 -37.84
C PRO A 593 -28.96 -16.62 -37.47
N SER A 594 -27.66 -16.43 -37.17
CA SER A 594 -26.71 -17.54 -36.94
C SER A 594 -26.75 -18.16 -35.54
N GLN A 595 -27.62 -17.71 -34.63
CA GLN A 595 -27.66 -18.18 -33.22
C GLN A 595 -28.87 -19.07 -32.88
N LYS A 596 -29.55 -19.67 -33.86
CA LYS A 596 -30.63 -20.62 -33.59
C LYS A 596 -30.10 -22.05 -33.48
N GLU A 597 -29.44 -22.40 -32.38
CA GLU A 597 -29.36 -23.78 -31.90
C GLU A 597 -30.16 -23.91 -30.60
N GLU A 598 -31.04 -24.90 -30.53
CA GLU A 598 -31.85 -25.20 -29.33
C GLU A 598 -30.94 -25.57 -28.15
N ILE A 599 -30.84 -24.71 -27.17
CA ILE A 599 -30.13 -24.98 -25.90
C ILE A 599 -31.16 -25.37 -24.87
N THR A 600 -31.15 -26.63 -24.43
CA THR A 600 -31.99 -27.14 -23.33
C THR A 600 -31.31 -26.82 -21.99
N ILE A 601 -31.93 -25.99 -21.18
CA ILE A 601 -31.45 -25.69 -19.82
C ILE A 601 -32.25 -26.52 -18.82
N ASP A 602 -31.56 -27.29 -17.98
CA ASP A 602 -32.14 -27.86 -16.77
C ASP A 602 -32.28 -26.78 -15.70
N ILE A 603 -33.46 -26.12 -15.68
CA ILE A 603 -33.84 -25.22 -14.60
C ILE A 603 -34.53 -26.10 -13.53
N TYR A 604 -33.90 -26.24 -12.38
CA TYR A 604 -34.58 -26.83 -11.20
C TYR A 604 -35.40 -25.76 -10.48
N PRO A 605 -36.76 -25.78 -10.62
CA PRO A 605 -37.63 -25.10 -9.68
C PRO A 605 -38.34 -26.11 -8.80
N LYS A 606 -38.16 -26.04 -7.51
CA LYS A 606 -39.18 -26.53 -6.58
C LYS A 606 -40.22 -25.42 -6.43
N ASN A 607 -41.28 -25.48 -7.22
CA ASN A 607 -42.64 -25.28 -6.77
C ASN A 607 -43.58 -25.36 -7.98
N GLU A 608 -44.48 -26.31 -7.92
CA GLU A 608 -45.50 -26.54 -8.92
C GLU A 608 -46.44 -25.32 -9.05
N LEU A 609 -46.49 -24.78 -10.26
CA LEU A 609 -47.68 -24.04 -10.73
C LEU A 609 -48.04 -24.61 -12.12
N LYS A 610 -49.08 -25.45 -12.13
CA LYS A 610 -49.73 -25.91 -13.34
C LYS A 610 -50.25 -24.70 -14.09
N ILE A 611 -49.67 -24.36 -15.21
CA ILE A 611 -50.29 -23.49 -16.20
C ILE A 611 -50.75 -24.39 -17.36
N LYS A 612 -52.07 -24.47 -17.52
CA LYS A 612 -52.75 -25.02 -18.70
C LYS A 612 -52.32 -24.20 -19.92
N LEU A 613 -51.66 -24.84 -20.86
CA LEU A 613 -51.53 -24.30 -22.22
C LEU A 613 -52.88 -24.48 -22.92
N GLU A 614 -53.65 -23.42 -23.04
CA GLU A 614 -54.67 -23.27 -24.06
C GLU A 614 -54.04 -22.61 -25.28
N SER A 615 -54.15 -23.32 -26.41
CA SER A 615 -53.74 -22.89 -27.73
C SER A 615 -54.38 -21.55 -28.11
N ALA A 616 -53.60 -20.50 -28.22
CA ALA A 616 -53.96 -19.29 -28.94
C ALA A 616 -52.90 -19.02 -30.03
N THR A 617 -53.34 -19.19 -31.27
CA THR A 617 -52.67 -18.73 -32.47
C THR A 617 -52.36 -17.23 -32.38
N SER A 618 -51.18 -16.87 -32.01
CA SER A 618 -50.72 -15.48 -31.95
C SER A 618 -50.22 -15.08 -33.36
N THR A 619 -50.99 -14.29 -34.06
CA THR A 619 -50.62 -13.64 -35.31
C THR A 619 -49.54 -12.59 -35.01
N THR A 620 -48.28 -12.87 -35.36
CA THR A 620 -47.19 -11.91 -35.14
C THR A 620 -47.38 -10.71 -36.07
N ILE A 621 -47.68 -9.54 -35.51
CA ILE A 621 -47.84 -8.29 -36.23
C ILE A 621 -46.45 -7.77 -36.56
N ILE A 622 -45.95 -7.97 -37.76
CA ILE A 622 -44.69 -7.37 -38.28
C ILE A 622 -45.03 -5.99 -38.82
N GLY A 623 -44.65 -4.93 -38.07
CA GLY A 623 -44.82 -3.55 -38.51
C GLY A 623 -43.60 -3.06 -39.32
N LEU A 624 -43.79 -2.66 -40.58
CA LEU A 624 -42.74 -2.12 -41.46
C LEU A 624 -42.85 -0.59 -41.56
N SER A 625 -41.68 0.08 -41.54
CA SER A 625 -41.58 1.52 -41.81
C SER A 625 -41.84 1.82 -43.30
N HIS A 626 -42.19 3.05 -43.66
CA HIS A 626 -42.36 3.44 -45.07
C HIS A 626 -41.15 3.13 -45.96
N LYS A 627 -39.96 3.20 -45.41
CA LYS A 627 -38.72 2.97 -46.13
C LYS A 627 -38.43 1.48 -46.37
N GLU A 628 -38.72 0.65 -45.40
CA GLU A 628 -38.62 -0.81 -45.49
C GLU A 628 -39.69 -1.34 -46.43
N PHE A 629 -40.91 -0.78 -46.36
CA PHE A 629 -42.01 -1.16 -47.22
C PHE A 629 -41.76 -0.80 -48.71
N GLN A 630 -40.97 0.26 -48.99
CA GLN A 630 -40.57 0.62 -50.36
C GLN A 630 -39.75 -0.47 -51.04
N THR A 631 -38.94 -1.18 -50.29
CA THR A 631 -38.06 -2.26 -50.85
C THR A 631 -38.89 -3.50 -51.26
N LEU A 632 -40.08 -3.67 -50.68
CA LEU A 632 -40.98 -4.80 -50.93
C LEU A 632 -42.02 -4.50 -52.03
N THR A 633 -42.13 -3.27 -52.50
CA THR A 633 -43.13 -2.82 -53.44
C THR A 633 -42.50 -2.03 -54.58
N ASP A 634 -43.19 -1.93 -55.74
CA ASP A 634 -42.75 -1.10 -56.85
C ASP A 634 -43.14 0.39 -56.73
N TYR A 635 -43.66 0.78 -55.56
CA TYR A 635 -44.15 2.15 -55.37
C TYR A 635 -43.06 3.10 -54.87
N SER A 636 -43.10 4.35 -55.34
CA SER A 636 -42.26 5.39 -54.80
C SER A 636 -42.65 5.76 -53.37
N LEU A 637 -41.72 6.30 -52.58
CA LEU A 637 -41.93 6.71 -51.19
C LEU A 637 -43.06 7.76 -51.05
N THR A 638 -43.26 8.61 -52.08
CA THR A 638 -44.36 9.59 -52.14
C THR A 638 -45.70 8.88 -52.34
N THR A 639 -45.78 7.85 -53.17
CA THR A 639 -47.00 7.04 -53.41
C THR A 639 -47.33 6.22 -52.17
N ILE A 640 -46.35 5.64 -51.47
CA ILE A 640 -46.57 4.89 -50.23
C ILE A 640 -47.08 5.80 -49.11
N ARG A 641 -46.53 7.00 -48.97
CA ARG A 641 -47.02 7.99 -48.01
C ARG A 641 -48.46 8.48 -48.31
N SER A 642 -48.73 8.69 -49.60
CA SER A 642 -50.11 9.05 -50.02
C SER A 642 -51.12 7.93 -49.75
N LYS A 643 -50.79 6.66 -50.00
CA LYS A 643 -51.65 5.52 -49.69
C LYS A 643 -51.81 5.33 -48.15
N ALA A 644 -50.75 5.56 -47.38
CA ALA A 644 -50.82 5.54 -45.94
C ALA A 644 -51.75 6.64 -45.38
N SER A 645 -51.71 7.86 -45.95
CA SER A 645 -52.63 8.95 -45.56
C SER A 645 -54.11 8.69 -45.86
N GLN A 646 -54.39 7.87 -46.91
CA GLN A 646 -55.73 7.50 -47.34
C GLN A 646 -56.23 6.14 -46.75
N GLU A 647 -55.49 5.51 -45.87
CA GLU A 647 -55.79 4.20 -45.24
C GLU A 647 -55.99 3.05 -46.25
N LYS A 648 -55.43 3.17 -47.46
CA LYS A 648 -55.52 2.13 -48.48
C LYS A 648 -54.53 1.00 -48.24
N SER A 649 -54.97 -0.23 -48.34
CA SER A 649 -54.11 -1.39 -48.31
C SER A 649 -53.23 -1.45 -49.57
N VAL A 650 -52.02 -2.01 -49.41
CA VAL A 650 -51.03 -2.18 -50.50
C VAL A 650 -50.57 -3.64 -50.50
N THR A 651 -50.58 -4.26 -51.65
CA THR A 651 -50.12 -5.65 -51.87
C THR A 651 -48.68 -5.60 -52.39
N THR A 652 -47.76 -6.38 -51.83
CA THR A 652 -46.39 -6.53 -52.25
C THR A 652 -46.27 -7.41 -53.50
N LYS A 653 -45.06 -7.47 -54.10
CA LYS A 653 -44.78 -8.38 -55.21
C LYS A 653 -45.05 -9.86 -54.92
N ASP A 654 -44.94 -10.25 -53.67
CA ASP A 654 -45.15 -11.61 -53.18
C ASP A 654 -46.63 -11.89 -52.83
N GLY A 655 -47.55 -10.98 -53.19
CA GLY A 655 -49.01 -11.17 -52.99
C GLY A 655 -49.49 -10.92 -51.55
N ILE A 656 -48.64 -10.40 -50.66
CA ILE A 656 -49.02 -10.12 -49.25
C ILE A 656 -49.59 -8.72 -49.17
N THR A 657 -50.75 -8.59 -48.55
CA THR A 657 -51.42 -7.29 -48.40
C THR A 657 -51.10 -6.67 -47.03
N TYR A 658 -50.78 -5.37 -47.00
CA TYR A 658 -50.48 -4.60 -45.84
C TYR A 658 -51.40 -3.38 -45.75
N ARG A 659 -51.75 -2.99 -44.52
CA ARG A 659 -52.51 -1.77 -44.21
C ARG A 659 -51.71 -0.90 -43.25
N TYR A 660 -51.72 0.43 -43.46
CA TYR A 660 -51.00 1.35 -42.59
C TYR A 660 -51.79 1.58 -41.28
N ASN A 661 -51.16 1.33 -40.15
CA ASN A 661 -51.71 1.63 -38.85
C ASN A 661 -51.39 3.06 -38.45
N LYS A 662 -52.38 3.89 -38.17
CA LYS A 662 -52.28 5.28 -37.78
C LYS A 662 -52.27 5.50 -36.25
N ASP A 663 -52.21 4.45 -35.48
CA ASP A 663 -52.09 4.58 -34.04
C ASP A 663 -50.83 5.39 -33.71
N PRO A 664 -50.92 6.46 -32.90
CA PRO A 664 -49.76 7.32 -32.57
C PRO A 664 -48.59 6.56 -31.99
N GLU A 665 -48.82 5.43 -31.33
CA GLU A 665 -47.72 4.58 -30.77
C GLU A 665 -47.12 3.60 -31.77
N VAL A 666 -47.81 3.28 -32.90
CA VAL A 666 -47.36 2.28 -33.88
C VAL A 666 -47.59 2.77 -35.32
N LEU A 667 -46.96 3.82 -35.75
CA LEU A 667 -47.03 4.35 -37.13
C LEU A 667 -46.32 3.43 -38.18
N LYS A 668 -46.88 2.23 -38.45
CA LYS A 668 -46.25 1.22 -39.31
C LYS A 668 -47.24 0.51 -40.24
N TRP A 669 -46.74 -0.09 -41.32
CA TRP A 669 -47.53 -0.98 -42.19
C TRP A 669 -47.66 -2.34 -41.52
N ILE A 670 -48.88 -2.81 -41.34
CA ILE A 670 -49.21 -4.07 -40.71
C ILE A 670 -49.78 -5.02 -41.79
N ARG A 671 -49.30 -6.28 -41.75
CA ARG A 671 -49.82 -7.32 -42.63
C ARG A 671 -51.30 -7.60 -42.27
N VAL A 672 -52.17 -7.60 -43.28
CA VAL A 672 -53.61 -7.86 -43.13
C VAL A 672 -53.95 -9.28 -43.57
#